data_364e1ea052095a16a50d144eb08117be
#
_entry.id   364e1ea052095a16a50d144eb08117be
#
_cell.length_a   1.000
_cell.length_b   1.000
_cell.length_c   1.000
_cell.angle_alpha   90.00
_cell.angle_beta   90.00
_cell.angle_gamma   90.00
#
_symmetry.space_group_name_H-M   'P 1'
#
loop_
_entity.id
_entity.type
_entity.pdbx_description
1 polymer ?
#
loop_
_entity_poly.entity_id
_entity_poly.type
_entity_poly.pdbx_seq_one_letter_code
_entity_poly.pdbx_strand_id
1 'polypeptide(L)'
;MLRPLACVLVAGVLCGTAAAGAAHRGVAVDYDGDDPRIAFGAGEVRTALRGAGHTVDGKDAAVRIVFDTFEKGLGPQAFRIQREGPDAIRVVGGDACGAMYGGLELAEQIALGGGLDAVREMARKPYLFRRGLKFNIPFDARAPSYDDTGTAAQKNVAVMWQWDFWREFLDTLARNRYNVLTLWTTHPYPGLVRLPDYPGVNYDDVRVLTVPVTTKTDRHFARPDPFDPANTRVVKTMTLDEKIAFWTKVFDHAEARGIEIHLFHWNIYTFGAAGKHGISDMPDNPKTIAYMRYCIGEFLKTYPQVDGIGVTAGEHVNRRRLKGTSIETWLWQTYGQGVMDAKAADAERTIRFIFRQHQADLGKITDAFKAFDGPFNTGHKYARARLYSTTTSPYLDIEYRRQLERHRVPCWLNLRNDDLFVHRWGDADYVREFLQNVPRDLMRYEAGFYMGPDGFVWGREFVSKDPDLAGRLEVDKHWYRFMLWGRLGYDLTLPRAYFERRLKARFPQADAARLYDGWAAASQIVPQVNRFFFRVNDFQFAPEGCITSGGFLTVEGFFQHPPLPGSGILSVQEYAGAVVKGETPDGITPMEVADRLDALAARALADVAALRAGAEPGKELAATLTDMESMAWLGRYYADKIRGAADLAVFRADPARTEARNRAVRHLEDAVKAWEAYARAATSQYRPQLLSRTHHLDWDALAEEVKKDVAIARRAEAKP
;
A
#
# COMPACT_ATOMS: atom_id res chain seq x y z
N MET A 1 9.97 33.49 -22.61
CA MET A 1 11.03 33.71 -21.63
C MET A 1 10.71 32.78 -20.45
N LEU A 2 11.24 31.60 -20.51
CA LEU A 2 11.09 30.58 -19.45
C LEU A 2 12.30 30.71 -18.52
N ARG A 3 12.07 31.09 -17.26
CA ARG A 3 13.07 31.00 -16.22
C ARG A 3 13.24 29.55 -15.80
N PRO A 4 14.44 29.02 -15.60
CA PRO A 4 14.62 27.69 -15.08
C PRO A 4 14.23 27.68 -13.59
N LEU A 5 13.28 26.82 -13.23
CA LEU A 5 13.05 26.43 -11.83
C LEU A 5 14.29 25.68 -11.35
N ALA A 6 14.98 26.30 -10.41
CA ALA A 6 16.01 25.62 -9.64
C ALA A 6 15.37 24.46 -8.88
N CYS A 7 15.86 23.24 -9.14
CA CYS A 7 15.61 22.07 -8.30
C CYS A 7 16.12 22.36 -6.89
N VAL A 8 15.22 22.73 -5.99
CA VAL A 8 15.51 22.71 -4.56
C VAL A 8 15.46 21.24 -4.15
N LEU A 9 16.62 20.61 -4.05
CA LEU A 9 16.81 19.42 -3.25
C LEU A 9 16.29 19.75 -1.83
N VAL A 10 15.12 19.27 -1.49
CA VAL A 10 14.69 19.16 -0.10
C VAL A 10 15.40 17.95 0.50
N ALA A 11 16.72 18.07 0.67
CA ALA A 11 17.36 17.51 1.82
C ALA A 11 16.72 18.23 3.00
N GLY A 12 15.83 17.57 3.74
CA GLY A 12 15.34 18.10 5.01
C GLY A 12 16.56 18.40 5.86
N VAL A 13 16.97 19.65 5.88
CA VAL A 13 17.99 20.14 6.78
C VAL A 13 17.45 19.93 8.17
N LEU A 14 17.89 18.84 8.80
CA LEU A 14 17.86 18.65 10.25
C LEU A 14 18.74 19.74 10.86
N CYS A 15 18.21 20.96 10.97
CA CYS A 15 18.79 21.96 11.85
C CYS A 15 18.40 21.57 13.29
N GLY A 16 19.00 20.46 13.77
CA GLY A 16 19.04 20.15 15.17
C GLY A 16 19.93 21.19 15.84
N THR A 17 19.41 21.85 16.88
CA THR A 17 20.26 22.56 17.86
C THR A 17 21.35 21.60 18.28
N ALA A 18 22.58 21.86 17.87
CA ALA A 18 23.74 21.07 18.23
C ALA A 18 23.78 20.94 19.75
N ALA A 19 23.65 19.72 20.25
CA ALA A 19 24.01 19.40 21.62
C ALA A 19 25.51 19.81 21.77
N ALA A 20 25.78 20.70 22.65
CA ALA A 20 27.14 21.18 22.91
C ALA A 20 28.03 20.02 23.30
N GLY A 21 29.00 19.63 22.45
CA GLY A 21 30.07 18.74 22.84
C GLY A 21 30.52 17.65 21.89
N ALA A 22 29.84 17.37 20.77
CA ALA A 22 30.37 16.38 19.82
C ALA A 22 31.57 16.96 19.07
N ALA A 23 32.76 16.40 19.29
CA ALA A 23 33.95 16.84 18.57
C ALA A 23 33.76 16.60 17.07
N HIS A 24 33.89 17.64 16.25
CA HIS A 24 33.92 17.53 14.79
C HIS A 24 35.13 16.67 14.39
N ARG A 25 34.91 15.48 13.86
CA ARG A 25 35.96 14.56 13.44
C ARG A 25 35.96 14.42 11.92
N GLY A 26 37.14 14.25 11.33
CA GLY A 26 37.27 13.74 9.98
C GLY A 26 36.90 12.27 9.95
N VAL A 27 36.05 11.85 9.04
CA VAL A 27 35.58 10.46 8.90
C VAL A 27 35.79 9.98 7.47
N ALA A 28 36.54 8.89 7.27
CA ALA A 28 36.61 8.18 6.00
C ALA A 28 35.52 7.09 5.96
N VAL A 29 34.86 6.95 4.82
CA VAL A 29 33.87 5.89 4.59
C VAL A 29 34.32 5.08 3.38
N ASP A 30 34.83 3.89 3.66
CA ASP A 30 35.45 3.02 2.67
C ASP A 30 34.57 1.80 2.41
N TYR A 31 34.53 1.36 1.15
CA TYR A 31 33.98 0.07 0.74
C TYR A 31 34.73 -0.45 -0.47
N ASP A 32 34.83 -1.76 -0.57
CA ASP A 32 35.48 -2.41 -1.70
C ASP A 32 34.44 -2.80 -2.75
N GLY A 33 34.81 -2.57 -4.02
CA GLY A 33 34.00 -2.92 -5.16
C GLY A 33 32.99 -1.85 -5.62
N ASP A 34 32.34 -2.17 -6.74
CA ASP A 34 31.43 -1.27 -7.46
C ASP A 34 29.95 -1.60 -7.21
N ASP A 35 29.60 -2.36 -6.14
CA ASP A 35 28.21 -2.74 -5.89
C ASP A 35 27.38 -1.51 -5.52
N PRO A 36 26.37 -1.15 -6.35
CA PRO A 36 25.58 0.06 -6.16
C PRO A 36 24.72 0.04 -4.90
N ARG A 37 24.42 -1.13 -4.32
CA ARG A 37 23.70 -1.28 -3.06
C ARG A 37 24.56 -0.84 -1.89
N ILE A 38 25.81 -1.29 -1.85
CA ILE A 38 26.78 -0.89 -0.83
C ILE A 38 27.07 0.61 -0.94
N ALA A 39 27.30 1.09 -2.18
CA ALA A 39 27.51 2.50 -2.47
C ALA A 39 26.33 3.37 -1.95
N PHE A 40 25.09 2.90 -2.11
CA PHE A 40 23.92 3.59 -1.57
C PHE A 40 23.95 3.64 -0.03
N GLY A 41 24.20 2.52 0.65
CA GLY A 41 24.31 2.48 2.12
C GLY A 41 25.40 3.40 2.64
N ALA A 42 26.60 3.38 2.03
CA ALA A 42 27.72 4.27 2.34
C ALA A 42 27.38 5.74 2.08
N GLY A 43 26.66 6.03 1.01
CA GLY A 43 26.17 7.39 0.69
C GLY A 43 25.22 7.96 1.76
N GLU A 44 24.32 7.12 2.31
CA GLU A 44 23.45 7.53 3.42
C GLU A 44 24.24 7.76 4.72
N VAL A 45 25.26 6.95 5.00
CA VAL A 45 26.19 7.19 6.12
C VAL A 45 26.92 8.53 5.95
N ARG A 46 27.46 8.81 4.77
CA ARG A 46 28.11 10.11 4.48
C ARG A 46 27.16 11.27 4.69
N THR A 47 25.92 11.12 4.28
CA THR A 47 24.87 12.14 4.46
C THR A 47 24.57 12.39 5.94
N ALA A 48 24.41 11.32 6.73
CA ALA A 48 24.15 11.40 8.16
C ALA A 48 25.33 12.04 8.91
N LEU A 49 26.58 11.70 8.55
CA LEU A 49 27.78 12.29 9.12
C LEU A 49 27.87 13.80 8.87
N ARG A 50 27.63 14.24 7.62
CA ARG A 50 27.59 15.68 7.29
C ARG A 50 26.50 16.39 8.07
N GLY A 51 25.31 15.78 8.20
CA GLY A 51 24.22 16.32 9.01
C GLY A 51 24.55 16.45 10.49
N ALA A 52 25.42 15.59 11.01
CA ALA A 52 25.95 15.64 12.38
C ALA A 52 27.20 16.55 12.52
N GLY A 53 27.63 17.27 11.46
CA GLY A 53 28.73 18.22 11.50
C GLY A 53 30.12 17.62 11.27
N HIS A 54 30.23 16.33 10.89
CA HIS A 54 31.51 15.70 10.59
C HIS A 54 32.02 16.05 9.18
N THR A 55 33.34 16.15 9.03
CA THR A 55 34.00 16.24 7.71
C THR A 55 34.14 14.82 7.16
N VAL A 56 33.72 14.59 5.92
CA VAL A 56 33.66 13.28 5.32
C VAL A 56 34.66 13.15 4.17
N ASP A 57 35.40 12.03 4.14
CA ASP A 57 36.39 11.66 3.14
C ASP A 57 37.56 12.67 2.99
N GLY A 58 37.90 13.37 4.07
CA GLY A 58 39.05 14.24 4.15
C GLY A 58 40.38 13.44 4.29
N LYS A 59 41.53 14.08 3.91
CA LYS A 59 42.85 13.44 3.94
C LYS A 59 43.30 13.02 5.35
N ASP A 60 42.81 13.69 6.38
CA ASP A 60 43.19 13.51 7.80
C ASP A 60 42.00 12.90 8.59
N ALA A 61 41.44 11.81 8.10
CA ALA A 61 40.32 11.14 8.77
C ALA A 61 40.77 10.49 10.09
N ALA A 62 40.24 10.97 11.22
CA ALA A 62 40.48 10.42 12.55
C ALA A 62 39.63 9.15 12.83
N VAL A 63 38.54 8.96 12.09
CA VAL A 63 37.66 7.80 12.24
C VAL A 63 37.48 7.14 10.88
N ARG A 64 37.44 5.83 10.87
CA ARG A 64 37.25 5.02 9.66
C ARG A 64 35.97 4.18 9.76
N ILE A 65 35.13 4.20 8.74
CA ILE A 65 33.97 3.34 8.58
C ILE A 65 34.20 2.47 7.36
N VAL A 66 34.23 1.14 7.55
CA VAL A 66 34.53 0.17 6.50
C VAL A 66 33.32 -0.71 6.27
N PHE A 67 32.96 -0.89 5.01
CA PHE A 67 31.92 -1.84 4.59
C PHE A 67 32.55 -3.10 4.02
N ASP A 68 32.09 -4.24 4.54
CA ASP A 68 32.48 -5.56 4.06
C ASP A 68 31.25 -6.42 3.74
N THR A 69 31.45 -7.42 2.93
CA THR A 69 30.45 -8.45 2.61
C THR A 69 30.97 -9.83 2.93
N PHE A 70 30.04 -10.78 3.04
CA PHE A 70 30.33 -12.22 3.14
C PHE A 70 30.99 -12.69 4.44
N GLU A 71 30.54 -12.19 5.59
CA GLU A 71 30.92 -12.83 6.84
C GLU A 71 30.25 -14.21 6.98
N LYS A 72 31.06 -15.25 7.17
CA LYS A 72 30.57 -16.61 7.40
C LYS A 72 29.64 -16.67 8.61
N GLY A 73 28.40 -17.10 8.40
CA GLY A 73 27.37 -17.20 9.45
C GLY A 73 26.33 -16.08 9.44
N LEU A 74 26.53 -15.00 8.66
CA LEU A 74 25.47 -14.05 8.35
C LEU A 74 24.70 -14.56 7.11
N GLY A 75 23.39 -14.72 7.25
CA GLY A 75 22.52 -15.07 6.12
C GLY A 75 22.24 -13.87 5.22
N PRO A 76 21.56 -14.09 4.07
CA PRO A 76 21.20 -13.01 3.15
C PRO A 76 20.42 -11.90 3.84
N GLN A 77 20.68 -10.64 3.44
CA GLN A 77 20.10 -9.42 4.00
C GLN A 77 20.39 -9.17 5.49
N ALA A 78 21.17 -10.05 6.15
CA ALA A 78 21.62 -9.82 7.51
C ALA A 78 22.83 -8.89 7.53
N PHE A 79 23.00 -8.16 8.63
CA PHE A 79 24.16 -7.30 8.83
C PHE A 79 24.64 -7.32 10.28
N ARG A 80 25.88 -6.87 10.46
CA ARG A 80 26.49 -6.56 11.75
C ARG A 80 27.19 -5.21 11.70
N ILE A 81 27.04 -4.42 12.76
CA ILE A 81 27.79 -3.20 13.01
C ILE A 81 28.67 -3.47 14.23
N GLN A 82 29.97 -3.26 14.10
CA GLN A 82 30.97 -3.51 15.13
C GLN A 82 31.89 -2.29 15.28
N ARG A 83 32.37 -2.04 16.51
CA ARG A 83 33.46 -1.09 16.75
C ARG A 83 34.80 -1.87 16.82
N GLU A 84 35.74 -1.50 16.00
CA GLU A 84 37.10 -2.02 16.01
C GLU A 84 38.04 -1.01 16.69
N GLY A 85 37.74 -0.70 17.98
CA GLY A 85 38.42 0.35 18.75
C GLY A 85 37.69 1.70 18.72
N PRO A 86 38.31 2.77 19.23
CA PRO A 86 37.71 4.09 19.35
C PRO A 86 37.46 4.79 18.01
N ASP A 87 38.28 4.49 17.00
CA ASP A 87 38.34 5.23 15.73
C ASP A 87 37.98 4.38 14.51
N ALA A 88 37.42 3.18 14.70
CA ALA A 88 37.01 2.33 13.61
C ALA A 88 35.62 1.71 13.83
N ILE A 89 34.79 1.76 12.80
CA ILE A 89 33.48 1.10 12.75
C ILE A 89 33.44 0.22 11.51
N ARG A 90 33.03 -1.03 11.66
CA ARG A 90 32.87 -1.98 10.58
C ARG A 90 31.41 -2.32 10.39
N VAL A 91 30.94 -2.27 9.15
CA VAL A 91 29.62 -2.70 8.71
C VAL A 91 29.80 -3.93 7.84
N VAL A 92 29.31 -5.09 8.30
CA VAL A 92 29.46 -6.36 7.58
C VAL A 92 28.10 -6.86 7.16
N GLY A 93 27.91 -7.16 5.87
CA GLY A 93 26.72 -7.80 5.33
C GLY A 93 26.89 -9.30 5.13
N GLY A 94 25.83 -10.08 5.23
CA GLY A 94 25.78 -11.45 4.71
C GLY A 94 25.75 -11.50 3.18
N ASP A 95 25.35 -10.40 2.58
CA ASP A 95 25.40 -10.10 1.15
C ASP A 95 25.42 -8.56 0.95
N ALA A 96 25.45 -8.09 -0.30
CA ALA A 96 25.45 -6.66 -0.60
C ALA A 96 24.18 -5.93 -0.08
N CYS A 97 23.03 -6.58 -0.09
CA CYS A 97 21.81 -6.04 0.53
C CYS A 97 21.95 -5.91 2.05
N GLY A 98 22.58 -6.89 2.71
CA GLY A 98 22.89 -6.83 4.14
C GLY A 98 23.84 -5.67 4.47
N ALA A 99 24.90 -5.47 3.70
CA ALA A 99 25.82 -4.35 3.86
C ALA A 99 25.10 -3.01 3.66
N MET A 100 24.24 -2.89 2.64
CA MET A 100 23.37 -1.72 2.44
C MET A 100 22.49 -1.46 3.67
N TYR A 101 21.79 -2.48 4.18
CA TYR A 101 20.93 -2.34 5.35
C TYR A 101 21.71 -1.98 6.62
N GLY A 102 22.93 -2.50 6.78
CA GLY A 102 23.83 -2.11 7.85
C GLY A 102 24.24 -0.63 7.74
N GLY A 103 24.55 -0.15 6.54
CA GLY A 103 24.83 1.26 6.27
C GLY A 103 23.64 2.17 6.57
N LEU A 104 22.44 1.78 6.11
CA LEU A 104 21.22 2.50 6.41
C LEU A 104 20.90 2.53 7.92
N GLU A 105 21.20 1.46 8.64
CA GLU A 105 21.02 1.41 10.11
C GLU A 105 22.03 2.31 10.82
N LEU A 106 23.30 2.26 10.39
CA LEU A 106 24.35 3.13 10.92
C LEU A 106 24.02 4.61 10.69
N ALA A 107 23.56 4.95 9.49
CA ALA A 107 23.13 6.32 9.16
C ALA A 107 21.99 6.79 10.06
N GLU A 108 21.01 5.92 10.33
CA GLU A 108 19.91 6.22 11.26
C GLU A 108 20.40 6.42 12.70
N GLN A 109 21.32 5.58 13.19
CA GLN A 109 21.90 5.75 14.53
C GLN A 109 22.62 7.09 14.68
N ILE A 110 23.43 7.47 13.68
CA ILE A 110 24.12 8.76 13.65
C ILE A 110 23.12 9.91 13.64
N ALA A 111 22.15 9.88 12.73
CA ALA A 111 21.18 10.96 12.57
C ALA A 111 20.26 11.14 13.78
N LEU A 112 19.77 10.02 14.36
CA LEU A 112 18.85 10.06 15.51
C LEU A 112 19.55 10.22 16.85
N GLY A 113 20.82 9.89 16.94
CA GLY A 113 21.63 9.99 18.16
C GLY A 113 22.51 11.22 18.26
N GLY A 114 22.60 12.03 17.19
CA GLY A 114 23.38 13.26 17.18
C GLY A 114 24.88 13.08 16.91
N GLY A 115 25.31 11.93 16.33
CA GLY A 115 26.69 11.72 15.91
C GLY A 115 27.25 10.32 16.13
N LEU A 116 28.55 10.17 15.94
CA LEU A 116 29.28 8.89 16.00
C LEU A 116 29.25 8.21 17.38
N ASP A 117 29.18 9.00 18.46
CA ASP A 117 29.20 8.43 19.82
C ASP A 117 27.88 7.70 20.15
N ALA A 118 26.82 7.97 19.40
CA ALA A 118 25.53 7.26 19.51
C ALA A 118 25.53 5.88 18.86
N VAL A 119 26.54 5.55 18.06
CA VAL A 119 26.61 4.28 17.34
C VAL A 119 26.78 3.11 18.31
N ARG A 120 25.87 2.16 18.23
CA ARG A 120 25.86 0.93 19.04
C ARG A 120 26.13 -0.27 18.14
N GLU A 121 26.92 -1.20 18.66
CA GLU A 121 27.12 -2.49 18.03
C GLU A 121 25.80 -3.27 17.99
N MET A 122 25.56 -3.93 16.87
CA MET A 122 24.38 -4.75 16.70
C MET A 122 24.50 -5.72 15.53
N ALA A 123 23.71 -6.78 15.58
CA ALA A 123 23.45 -7.64 14.44
C ALA A 123 21.95 -7.77 14.20
N ARG A 124 21.53 -7.75 12.96
CA ARG A 124 20.13 -7.91 12.54
C ARG A 124 20.01 -8.80 11.33
N LYS A 125 18.85 -9.44 11.23
CA LYS A 125 18.45 -10.22 10.05
C LYS A 125 16.96 -9.97 9.79
N PRO A 126 16.49 -10.12 8.54
CA PRO A 126 15.10 -9.85 8.21
C PRO A 126 14.15 -10.81 8.96
N TYR A 127 13.11 -10.25 9.57
CA TYR A 127 11.99 -11.02 10.12
C TYR A 127 11.17 -11.68 9.00
N LEU A 128 10.83 -10.91 7.96
CA LEU A 128 10.28 -11.41 6.70
C LEU A 128 11.29 -11.15 5.59
N PHE A 129 11.60 -12.18 4.80
CA PHE A 129 12.65 -12.10 3.78
C PHE A 129 12.26 -11.16 2.64
N ARG A 130 10.98 -11.14 2.22
CA ARG A 130 10.45 -10.25 1.19
C ARG A 130 9.37 -9.34 1.74
N ARG A 131 9.55 -8.05 1.54
CA ARG A 131 8.73 -6.95 2.05
C ARG A 131 8.42 -6.03 0.89
N GLY A 132 7.20 -6.13 0.36
CA GLY A 132 6.86 -5.52 -0.92
C GLY A 132 5.79 -4.45 -0.84
N LEU A 133 5.78 -3.63 -1.87
CA LEU A 133 4.65 -2.78 -2.21
C LEU A 133 3.93 -3.29 -3.46
N LYS A 134 2.61 -3.17 -3.40
CA LYS A 134 1.73 -3.32 -4.55
C LYS A 134 1.43 -1.95 -5.14
N PHE A 135 1.75 -1.78 -6.40
CA PHE A 135 1.55 -0.54 -7.12
C PHE A 135 0.67 -0.80 -8.34
N ASN A 136 -0.58 -0.34 -8.31
CA ASN A 136 -1.39 -0.29 -9.51
C ASN A 136 -0.83 0.82 -10.38
N ILE A 137 -0.23 0.47 -11.51
CA ILE A 137 0.48 1.43 -12.33
C ILE A 137 -0.36 1.86 -13.54
N PRO A 138 -0.73 3.14 -13.63
CA PRO A 138 -1.39 3.71 -14.79
C PRO A 138 -0.32 4.08 -15.83
N PHE A 139 0.13 3.12 -16.64
CA PHE A 139 1.13 3.37 -17.67
C PHE A 139 0.65 4.34 -18.76
N ASP A 140 -0.58 4.14 -19.20
CA ASP A 140 -1.16 4.84 -20.33
C ASP A 140 -2.68 4.59 -20.36
N ALA A 141 -3.45 5.50 -20.89
CA ALA A 141 -4.88 5.28 -21.08
C ALA A 141 -5.20 3.99 -21.87
N ARG A 142 -4.29 3.54 -22.73
CA ARG A 142 -4.41 2.31 -23.53
C ARG A 142 -3.95 1.05 -22.82
N ALA A 143 -3.26 1.18 -21.67
CA ALA A 143 -2.83 0.09 -20.80
C ALA A 143 -3.32 0.31 -19.35
N PRO A 144 -4.64 0.17 -19.11
CA PRO A 144 -5.24 0.53 -17.84
C PRO A 144 -4.83 -0.36 -16.69
N SER A 145 -4.98 0.18 -15.48
CA SER A 145 -5.00 -0.58 -14.24
C SER A 145 -6.42 -0.62 -13.65
N TYR A 146 -6.62 -1.21 -12.49
CA TYR A 146 -7.93 -1.28 -11.84
C TYR A 146 -8.46 0.05 -11.32
N ASP A 147 -7.60 1.02 -11.12
CA ASP A 147 -7.93 2.31 -10.52
C ASP A 147 -7.99 3.47 -11.53
N ASP A 148 -7.92 3.18 -12.80
CA ASP A 148 -7.87 4.18 -13.88
C ASP A 148 -9.04 5.17 -13.88
N THR A 149 -10.16 4.78 -13.27
CA THR A 149 -11.32 5.66 -13.10
C THR A 149 -11.16 6.65 -11.95
N GLY A 150 -10.18 6.42 -11.06
CA GLY A 150 -9.91 7.28 -9.92
C GLY A 150 -9.09 8.52 -10.27
N THR A 151 -9.27 9.60 -9.51
CA THR A 151 -8.48 10.83 -9.68
C THR A 151 -6.99 10.57 -9.52
N ALA A 152 -6.60 9.67 -8.60
CA ALA A 152 -5.20 9.32 -8.36
C ALA A 152 -4.52 8.77 -9.62
N ALA A 153 -5.16 7.85 -10.34
CA ALA A 153 -4.61 7.32 -11.59
C ALA A 153 -4.51 8.40 -12.66
N GLN A 154 -5.59 9.15 -12.91
CA GLN A 154 -5.63 10.18 -13.96
C GLN A 154 -4.59 11.29 -13.75
N LYS A 155 -4.30 11.65 -12.49
CA LYS A 155 -3.26 12.64 -12.15
C LYS A 155 -1.85 12.09 -12.27
N ASN A 156 -1.67 10.77 -12.18
CA ASN A 156 -0.36 10.15 -12.11
C ASN A 156 0.10 9.44 -13.40
N VAL A 157 -0.70 9.33 -14.47
CA VAL A 157 -0.23 8.74 -15.74
C VAL A 157 1.08 9.39 -16.23
N ALA A 158 1.13 10.72 -16.29
CA ALA A 158 2.33 11.43 -16.74
C ALA A 158 3.51 11.29 -15.74
N VAL A 159 3.21 11.14 -14.45
CA VAL A 159 4.22 10.98 -13.39
C VAL A 159 4.96 9.64 -13.54
N MET A 160 4.29 8.58 -13.99
CA MET A 160 4.92 7.27 -14.21
C MET A 160 6.05 7.29 -15.24
N TRP A 161 6.16 8.37 -16.01
CA TRP A 161 7.20 8.57 -17.01
C TRP A 161 8.19 9.68 -16.64
N GLN A 162 8.29 10.00 -15.33
CA GLN A 162 9.23 10.95 -14.77
C GLN A 162 10.32 10.21 -14.00
N TRP A 163 11.58 10.40 -14.40
CA TRP A 163 12.72 9.75 -13.77
C TRP A 163 12.87 10.13 -12.29
N ASP A 164 12.70 11.41 -11.94
CA ASP A 164 12.85 11.88 -10.57
C ASP A 164 11.84 11.23 -9.62
N PHE A 165 10.61 10.94 -10.11
CA PHE A 165 9.64 10.19 -9.33
C PHE A 165 10.17 8.81 -8.95
N TRP A 166 10.64 8.01 -9.93
CA TRP A 166 11.08 6.64 -9.67
C TRP A 166 12.34 6.59 -8.82
N ARG A 167 13.30 7.48 -9.04
CA ARG A 167 14.50 7.60 -8.22
C ARG A 167 14.15 7.84 -6.75
N GLU A 168 13.33 8.88 -6.47
CA GLU A 168 12.90 9.23 -5.13
C GLU A 168 12.09 8.11 -4.47
N PHE A 169 11.18 7.49 -5.24
CA PHE A 169 10.30 6.42 -4.77
C PHE A 169 11.10 5.17 -4.37
N LEU A 170 11.97 4.68 -5.26
CA LEU A 170 12.77 3.48 -5.02
C LEU A 170 13.80 3.69 -3.90
N ASP A 171 14.44 4.86 -3.84
CA ASP A 171 15.33 5.22 -2.73
C ASP A 171 14.57 5.23 -1.39
N THR A 172 13.35 5.75 -1.37
CA THR A 172 12.49 5.76 -0.18
C THR A 172 12.08 4.36 0.24
N LEU A 173 11.77 3.47 -0.71
CA LEU A 173 11.49 2.07 -0.43
C LEU A 173 12.70 1.38 0.22
N ALA A 174 13.89 1.53 -0.35
CA ALA A 174 15.12 0.93 0.18
C ALA A 174 15.43 1.43 1.60
N ARG A 175 15.33 2.75 1.86
CA ARG A 175 15.49 3.34 3.20
C ARG A 175 14.54 2.71 4.22
N ASN A 176 13.33 2.37 3.82
CA ASN A 176 12.34 1.70 4.67
C ASN A 176 12.46 0.17 4.69
N ARG A 177 13.50 -0.40 4.08
CA ARG A 177 13.78 -1.86 4.02
C ARG A 177 12.78 -2.64 3.17
N TYR A 178 12.02 -2.00 2.26
CA TYR A 178 11.30 -2.71 1.22
C TYR A 178 12.28 -3.23 0.18
N ASN A 179 12.03 -4.43 -0.32
CA ASN A 179 12.87 -5.09 -1.30
C ASN A 179 12.07 -5.80 -2.42
N VAL A 180 10.80 -5.49 -2.54
CA VAL A 180 9.95 -5.97 -3.64
C VAL A 180 9.00 -4.86 -4.08
N LEU A 181 8.87 -4.66 -5.39
CA LEU A 181 7.86 -3.82 -5.99
C LEU A 181 7.06 -4.64 -7.00
N THR A 182 5.75 -4.76 -6.75
CA THR A 182 4.84 -5.41 -7.69
C THR A 182 4.07 -4.37 -8.49
N LEU A 183 4.27 -4.35 -9.80
CA LEU A 183 3.60 -3.43 -10.74
C LEU A 183 2.37 -4.13 -11.32
N TRP A 184 1.19 -3.58 -11.08
CA TRP A 184 -0.09 -4.18 -11.46
C TRP A 184 -0.73 -3.43 -12.61
N THR A 185 -1.01 -4.12 -13.68
CA THR A 185 -1.61 -3.58 -14.91
C THR A 185 -2.41 -4.66 -15.64
N THR A 186 -3.13 -4.28 -16.69
CA THR A 186 -3.92 -5.24 -17.48
C THR A 186 -3.15 -5.81 -18.67
N HIS A 187 -2.67 -4.95 -19.59
CA HIS A 187 -1.98 -5.37 -20.80
C HIS A 187 -0.99 -4.29 -21.28
N PRO A 188 0.22 -4.22 -20.73
CA PRO A 188 1.15 -3.12 -20.97
C PRO A 188 2.03 -3.32 -22.22
N TYR A 189 2.12 -4.56 -22.74
CA TYR A 189 3.12 -4.97 -23.72
C TYR A 189 3.22 -4.10 -24.96
N PRO A 190 2.11 -3.67 -25.61
CA PRO A 190 2.20 -2.84 -26.80
C PRO A 190 2.93 -1.51 -26.60
N GLY A 191 2.97 -1.01 -25.37
CA GLY A 191 3.65 0.23 -25.01
C GLY A 191 5.00 0.04 -24.31
N LEU A 192 5.44 -1.20 -24.04
CA LEU A 192 6.65 -1.48 -23.27
C LEU A 192 7.67 -2.38 -24.00
N VAL A 193 7.26 -3.13 -25.03
CA VAL A 193 8.16 -4.02 -25.76
C VAL A 193 7.90 -3.99 -27.26
N ARG A 194 8.93 -4.28 -28.05
CA ARG A 194 8.78 -4.44 -29.50
C ARG A 194 8.10 -5.76 -29.81
N LEU A 195 7.09 -5.70 -30.68
CA LEU A 195 6.31 -6.85 -31.11
C LEU A 195 6.37 -6.97 -32.65
N PRO A 196 7.55 -7.30 -33.23
CA PRO A 196 7.72 -7.32 -34.69
C PRO A 196 6.81 -8.32 -35.40
N ASP A 197 6.44 -9.44 -34.77
CA ASP A 197 5.55 -10.45 -35.34
C ASP A 197 4.07 -9.98 -35.36
N TYR A 198 3.77 -8.85 -34.70
CA TYR A 198 2.42 -8.27 -34.61
C TYR A 198 2.43 -6.79 -35.03
N PRO A 199 2.71 -6.48 -36.32
CA PRO A 199 2.79 -5.10 -36.81
C PRO A 199 1.48 -4.34 -36.57
N GLY A 200 1.59 -3.07 -36.19
CA GLY A 200 0.47 -2.19 -35.88
C GLY A 200 -0.18 -2.41 -34.50
N VAL A 201 0.40 -3.24 -33.63
CA VAL A 201 -0.02 -3.39 -32.24
C VAL A 201 0.70 -2.40 -31.32
N ASN A 202 1.99 -2.18 -31.53
CA ASN A 202 2.76 -1.21 -30.77
C ASN A 202 2.25 0.23 -30.92
N TYR A 203 2.50 1.06 -29.91
CA TYR A 203 2.17 2.47 -29.93
C TYR A 203 3.21 3.34 -29.22
N ASP A 204 3.42 4.51 -29.79
CA ASP A 204 4.22 5.59 -29.24
C ASP A 204 3.41 6.46 -28.28
N ASP A 205 4.03 7.50 -27.74
CA ASP A 205 3.48 8.51 -26.84
C ASP A 205 2.88 7.94 -25.54
N VAL A 206 2.58 8.83 -24.63
CA VAL A 206 1.81 8.56 -23.41
C VAL A 206 0.54 9.39 -23.46
N ARG A 207 -0.61 8.74 -23.23
CA ARG A 207 -1.92 9.37 -23.36
C ARG A 207 -2.73 9.25 -22.06
N VAL A 208 -3.55 10.27 -21.81
CA VAL A 208 -4.59 10.28 -20.77
C VAL A 208 -5.96 10.43 -21.39
N LEU A 209 -7.00 9.98 -20.71
CA LEU A 209 -8.38 10.19 -21.12
C LEU A 209 -8.74 11.68 -21.06
N THR A 210 -9.52 12.17 -22.02
CA THR A 210 -10.08 13.52 -22.06
C THR A 210 -11.53 13.58 -21.63
N VAL A 211 -12.19 12.44 -21.60
CA VAL A 211 -13.61 12.30 -21.25
C VAL A 211 -13.77 11.92 -19.80
N PRO A 212 -14.80 12.43 -19.10
CA PRO A 212 -15.07 12.06 -17.73
C PRO A 212 -15.28 10.55 -17.61
N VAL A 213 -14.60 9.95 -16.65
CA VAL A 213 -14.80 8.56 -16.29
C VAL A 213 -15.82 8.51 -15.17
N THR A 214 -16.92 7.80 -15.38
CA THR A 214 -17.97 7.66 -14.37
C THR A 214 -17.71 6.44 -13.49
N THR A 215 -17.93 6.61 -12.20
CA THR A 215 -17.75 5.58 -11.19
C THR A 215 -18.92 4.63 -11.13
N LYS A 216 -18.80 3.51 -11.77
CA LYS A 216 -19.49 2.31 -11.27
C LYS A 216 -18.44 1.21 -11.22
N THR A 217 -18.36 0.51 -10.12
CA THR A 217 -17.34 -0.49 -9.79
C THR A 217 -17.13 -1.57 -10.84
N ASP A 218 -18.19 -1.94 -11.51
CA ASP A 218 -18.22 -2.96 -12.56
C ASP A 218 -17.92 -2.38 -13.94
N ARG A 219 -17.71 -1.07 -14.04
CA ARG A 219 -17.52 -0.35 -15.30
C ARG A 219 -16.17 0.33 -15.45
N HIS A 220 -15.21 0.02 -14.59
CA HIS A 220 -13.89 0.64 -14.68
C HIS A 220 -13.16 0.33 -16.00
N PHE A 221 -13.55 -0.74 -16.70
CA PHE A 221 -13.11 -1.01 -18.07
C PHE A 221 -14.14 -0.57 -19.15
N ALA A 222 -15.35 -0.19 -18.76
CA ALA A 222 -16.39 0.34 -19.65
C ALA A 222 -16.21 1.85 -19.84
N ARG A 223 -15.04 2.25 -20.33
CA ARG A 223 -14.65 3.60 -20.64
C ARG A 223 -14.68 3.82 -22.14
N PRO A 224 -14.70 5.07 -22.61
CA PRO A 224 -14.52 5.37 -24.02
C PRO A 224 -13.25 4.70 -24.56
N ASP A 225 -13.29 4.27 -25.83
CA ASP A 225 -12.15 3.60 -26.45
C ASP A 225 -10.90 4.49 -26.36
N PRO A 226 -9.87 4.09 -25.63
CA PRO A 226 -8.66 4.90 -25.46
C PRO A 226 -7.76 4.89 -26.71
N PHE A 227 -8.07 4.05 -27.72
CA PHE A 227 -7.39 4.04 -29.01
C PHE A 227 -8.01 5.02 -30.00
N ASP A 228 -9.22 5.53 -29.74
CA ASP A 228 -9.78 6.67 -30.46
C ASP A 228 -9.07 7.97 -30.03
N PRO A 229 -8.36 8.67 -30.94
CA PRO A 229 -7.70 9.92 -30.60
C PRO A 229 -8.61 11.00 -30.03
N ALA A 230 -9.91 10.97 -30.34
CA ALA A 230 -10.88 11.92 -29.81
C ALA A 230 -11.11 11.78 -28.31
N ASN A 231 -10.88 10.59 -27.76
CA ASN A 231 -11.08 10.26 -26.36
C ASN A 231 -9.84 10.45 -25.49
N THR A 232 -8.68 10.78 -26.11
CA THR A 232 -7.41 10.88 -25.41
C THR A 232 -6.59 12.08 -25.87
N ARG A 233 -5.67 12.53 -25.01
CA ARG A 233 -4.65 13.52 -25.41
C ARG A 233 -3.26 13.02 -25.02
N VAL A 234 -2.26 13.41 -25.78
CA VAL A 234 -0.86 13.14 -25.46
C VAL A 234 -0.45 14.01 -24.27
N VAL A 235 0.18 13.39 -23.27
CA VAL A 235 0.77 14.06 -22.10
C VAL A 235 2.29 14.00 -22.11
N LYS A 236 2.84 13.05 -22.88
CA LYS A 236 4.28 12.96 -23.13
C LYS A 236 4.53 12.31 -24.49
N THR A 237 5.28 13.00 -25.34
CA THR A 237 5.74 12.44 -26.61
C THR A 237 6.96 11.57 -26.36
N MET A 238 6.87 10.31 -26.74
CA MET A 238 7.93 9.31 -26.62
C MET A 238 7.75 8.25 -27.70
N THR A 239 8.83 7.85 -28.35
CA THR A 239 8.86 6.64 -29.16
C THR A 239 8.83 5.40 -28.26
N LEU A 240 8.48 4.25 -28.83
CA LEU A 240 8.55 2.98 -28.10
C LEU A 240 9.96 2.70 -27.56
N ASP A 241 11.02 3.05 -28.32
CA ASP A 241 12.40 2.84 -27.90
C ASP A 241 12.78 3.70 -26.70
N GLU A 242 12.32 4.95 -26.66
CA GLU A 242 12.51 5.82 -25.50
C GLU A 242 11.74 5.31 -24.28
N LYS A 243 10.58 4.70 -24.48
CA LYS A 243 9.82 4.03 -23.41
C LYS A 243 10.58 2.83 -22.86
N ILE A 244 11.14 1.99 -23.73
CA ILE A 244 11.95 0.83 -23.34
C ILE A 244 13.18 1.29 -22.55
N ALA A 245 13.93 2.26 -23.08
CA ALA A 245 15.11 2.80 -22.39
C ALA A 245 14.76 3.42 -21.03
N PHE A 246 13.62 4.10 -20.93
CA PHE A 246 13.14 4.66 -19.67
C PHE A 246 12.88 3.58 -18.63
N TRP A 247 12.16 2.51 -19.00
CA TRP A 247 11.83 1.43 -18.05
C TRP A 247 13.03 0.57 -17.71
N THR A 248 13.96 0.35 -18.64
CA THR A 248 15.25 -0.27 -18.35
C THR A 248 15.98 0.51 -17.24
N LYS A 249 16.09 1.83 -17.39
CA LYS A 249 16.70 2.70 -16.37
C LYS A 249 16.00 2.62 -15.01
N VAL A 250 14.67 2.51 -14.98
CA VAL A 250 13.90 2.37 -13.72
C VAL A 250 14.21 1.03 -13.06
N PHE A 251 14.24 -0.05 -13.83
CA PHE A 251 14.50 -1.40 -13.31
C PHE A 251 15.97 -1.58 -12.88
N ASP A 252 16.93 -1.02 -13.63
CA ASP A 252 18.35 -0.95 -13.19
C ASP A 252 18.50 -0.27 -11.83
N HIS A 253 17.74 0.83 -11.63
CA HIS A 253 17.79 1.54 -10.36
C HIS A 253 17.13 0.75 -9.21
N ALA A 254 16.07 -0.01 -9.48
CA ALA A 254 15.46 -0.91 -8.51
C ALA A 254 16.46 -2.00 -8.09
N GLU A 255 17.13 -2.64 -9.04
CA GLU A 255 18.19 -3.63 -8.78
C GLU A 255 19.33 -3.03 -7.96
N ALA A 256 19.77 -1.81 -8.30
CA ALA A 256 20.78 -1.04 -7.55
C ALA A 256 20.34 -0.66 -6.12
N ARG A 257 19.12 -0.92 -5.75
CA ARG A 257 18.53 -0.76 -4.39
C ARG A 257 18.13 -2.09 -3.76
N GLY A 258 18.46 -3.23 -4.42
CA GLY A 258 18.08 -4.56 -3.96
C GLY A 258 16.57 -4.79 -3.95
N ILE A 259 15.84 -4.18 -4.88
CA ILE A 259 14.39 -4.26 -5.01
C ILE A 259 14.04 -5.17 -6.19
N GLU A 260 13.46 -6.34 -5.91
CA GLU A 260 12.91 -7.26 -6.90
C GLU A 260 11.70 -6.60 -7.59
N ILE A 261 11.62 -6.69 -8.93
CA ILE A 261 10.50 -6.20 -9.73
C ILE A 261 9.65 -7.37 -10.21
N HIS A 262 8.36 -7.35 -9.87
CA HIS A 262 7.40 -8.32 -10.38
C HIS A 262 6.29 -7.59 -11.17
N LEU A 263 6.06 -8.01 -12.42
CA LEU A 263 4.93 -7.51 -13.21
C LEU A 263 3.72 -8.42 -13.01
N PHE A 264 2.61 -7.83 -12.56
CA PHE A 264 1.36 -8.54 -12.31
C PHE A 264 0.27 -8.18 -13.30
N HIS A 265 -0.49 -9.19 -13.73
CA HIS A 265 -1.62 -9.03 -14.64
C HIS A 265 -2.93 -9.52 -14.03
N TRP A 266 -4.00 -8.86 -14.43
CA TRP A 266 -5.33 -9.48 -14.45
C TRP A 266 -5.48 -10.12 -15.82
N ASN A 267 -5.56 -11.43 -15.85
CA ASN A 267 -5.49 -12.22 -17.08
C ASN A 267 -6.49 -11.79 -18.18
N ILE A 268 -6.22 -12.18 -19.35
CA ILE A 268 -6.85 -12.04 -20.65
C ILE A 268 -7.41 -10.65 -21.01
N TYR A 269 -6.51 -9.69 -21.10
CA TYR A 269 -6.77 -8.44 -21.78
C TYR A 269 -5.86 -8.33 -23.00
N THR A 270 -6.42 -7.86 -24.11
CA THR A 270 -5.71 -7.73 -25.39
C THR A 270 -5.82 -6.30 -25.95
N PHE A 271 -5.84 -5.32 -25.05
CA PHE A 271 -5.93 -3.90 -25.40
C PHE A 271 -4.91 -3.51 -26.47
N GLY A 272 -5.39 -2.92 -27.59
CA GLY A 272 -4.59 -2.55 -28.74
C GLY A 272 -4.32 -3.68 -29.74
N ALA A 273 -4.46 -4.95 -29.34
CA ALA A 273 -4.28 -6.11 -30.21
C ALA A 273 -5.59 -6.77 -30.65
N ALA A 274 -6.65 -6.66 -29.85
CA ALA A 274 -7.97 -7.23 -30.21
C ALA A 274 -8.43 -6.76 -31.58
N GLY A 275 -8.91 -7.69 -32.41
CA GLY A 275 -9.32 -7.44 -33.79
C GLY A 275 -8.18 -7.40 -34.81
N LYS A 276 -6.91 -7.45 -34.38
CA LYS A 276 -5.73 -7.53 -35.26
C LYS A 276 -5.15 -8.95 -35.21
N HIS A 277 -4.54 -9.42 -36.30
CA HIS A 277 -3.86 -10.74 -36.40
C HIS A 277 -4.73 -11.94 -35.96
N GLY A 278 -6.06 -11.79 -35.97
CA GLY A 278 -6.99 -12.81 -35.45
C GLY A 278 -7.05 -12.92 -33.94
N ILE A 279 -6.47 -11.96 -33.21
CA ILE A 279 -6.48 -11.89 -31.73
C ILE A 279 -7.86 -11.41 -31.26
N SER A 280 -8.35 -12.01 -30.17
CA SER A 280 -9.60 -11.61 -29.51
C SER A 280 -9.49 -11.87 -28.01
N ASP A 281 -10.45 -11.36 -27.22
CA ASP A 281 -10.54 -11.65 -25.76
C ASP A 281 -11.10 -13.04 -25.45
N MET A 282 -11.13 -13.95 -26.44
CA MET A 282 -11.57 -15.32 -26.27
C MET A 282 -10.42 -16.19 -25.78
N PRO A 283 -10.54 -16.84 -24.60
CA PRO A 283 -9.45 -17.60 -24.00
C PRO A 283 -9.09 -18.88 -24.78
N ASP A 284 -10.01 -19.43 -25.55
CA ASP A 284 -9.79 -20.60 -26.40
C ASP A 284 -9.24 -20.26 -27.80
N ASN A 285 -9.04 -18.98 -28.11
CA ASN A 285 -8.46 -18.56 -29.37
C ASN A 285 -6.96 -18.84 -29.42
N PRO A 286 -6.47 -19.76 -30.30
CA PRO A 286 -5.06 -20.11 -30.37
C PRO A 286 -4.15 -18.92 -30.77
N LYS A 287 -4.69 -17.95 -31.51
CA LYS A 287 -3.95 -16.72 -31.86
C LYS A 287 -3.73 -15.84 -30.64
N THR A 288 -4.73 -15.74 -29.77
CA THR A 288 -4.61 -15.02 -28.48
C THR A 288 -3.63 -15.70 -27.54
N ILE A 289 -3.68 -17.03 -27.44
CA ILE A 289 -2.72 -17.81 -26.62
C ILE A 289 -1.29 -17.57 -27.10
N ALA A 290 -1.04 -17.69 -28.42
CA ALA A 290 0.27 -17.48 -29.03
C ALA A 290 0.77 -16.04 -28.81
N TYR A 291 -0.10 -15.04 -29.00
CA TYR A 291 0.20 -13.63 -28.77
C TYR A 291 0.58 -13.34 -27.32
N MET A 292 -0.20 -13.83 -26.36
CA MET A 292 0.08 -13.63 -24.92
C MET A 292 1.41 -14.27 -24.51
N ARG A 293 1.67 -15.51 -24.94
CA ARG A 293 2.94 -16.20 -24.72
C ARG A 293 4.12 -15.39 -25.28
N TYR A 294 4.00 -14.91 -26.51
CA TYR A 294 5.01 -14.10 -27.18
C TYR A 294 5.28 -12.80 -26.42
N CYS A 295 4.24 -12.06 -26.05
CA CYS A 295 4.39 -10.81 -25.31
C CYS A 295 5.13 -10.98 -23.98
N ILE A 296 4.82 -12.04 -23.23
CA ILE A 296 5.47 -12.33 -21.94
C ILE A 296 6.93 -12.68 -22.15
N GLY A 297 7.24 -13.52 -23.15
CA GLY A 297 8.60 -13.88 -23.50
C GLY A 297 9.44 -12.66 -23.92
N GLU A 298 8.91 -11.82 -24.80
CA GLU A 298 9.59 -10.59 -25.27
C GLU A 298 9.77 -9.56 -24.14
N PHE A 299 8.78 -9.42 -23.26
CA PHE A 299 8.91 -8.52 -22.10
C PHE A 299 10.09 -8.95 -21.19
N LEU A 300 10.17 -10.23 -20.86
CA LEU A 300 11.22 -10.74 -20.00
C LEU A 300 12.60 -10.71 -20.66
N LYS A 301 12.69 -10.87 -21.97
CA LYS A 301 13.95 -10.70 -22.72
C LYS A 301 14.36 -9.22 -22.80
N THR A 302 13.41 -8.32 -22.97
CA THR A 302 13.67 -6.87 -23.05
C THR A 302 14.15 -6.32 -21.71
N TYR A 303 13.63 -6.85 -20.59
CA TYR A 303 13.94 -6.38 -19.23
C TYR A 303 14.52 -7.53 -18.39
N PRO A 304 15.81 -7.81 -18.50
CA PRO A 304 16.46 -8.87 -17.71
C PRO A 304 16.40 -8.61 -16.19
N GLN A 305 16.21 -7.38 -15.75
CA GLN A 305 16.10 -6.97 -14.35
C GLN A 305 14.75 -7.36 -13.70
N VAL A 306 13.76 -7.82 -14.48
CA VAL A 306 12.48 -8.25 -13.94
C VAL A 306 12.59 -9.63 -13.33
N ASP A 307 12.32 -9.75 -12.04
CA ASP A 307 12.52 -10.99 -11.24
C ASP A 307 11.33 -11.94 -11.32
N GLY A 308 10.16 -11.46 -11.78
CA GLY A 308 9.00 -12.33 -11.82
C GLY A 308 7.77 -11.80 -12.53
N ILE A 309 6.89 -12.72 -12.86
CA ILE A 309 5.57 -12.47 -13.41
C ILE A 309 4.53 -12.99 -12.42
N GLY A 310 3.51 -12.18 -12.16
CA GLY A 310 2.35 -12.58 -11.37
C GLY A 310 1.05 -12.49 -12.17
N VAL A 311 0.09 -13.31 -11.83
CA VAL A 311 -1.22 -13.29 -12.48
C VAL A 311 -2.36 -13.55 -11.50
N THR A 312 -3.43 -12.78 -11.63
CA THR A 312 -4.70 -13.06 -10.96
C THR A 312 -5.50 -14.05 -11.82
N ALA A 313 -5.49 -15.30 -11.43
CA ALA A 313 -6.18 -16.34 -12.18
C ALA A 313 -7.70 -16.19 -12.11
N GLY A 314 -8.37 -16.47 -13.19
CA GLY A 314 -9.82 -16.57 -13.29
C GLY A 314 -10.57 -15.26 -13.49
N GLU A 315 -9.97 -14.09 -13.26
CA GLU A 315 -10.62 -12.81 -13.57
C GLU A 315 -10.70 -12.61 -15.09
N HIS A 316 -11.87 -12.17 -15.56
CA HIS A 316 -12.18 -11.93 -16.98
C HIS A 316 -12.00 -13.14 -17.92
N VAL A 317 -11.68 -14.31 -17.39
CA VAL A 317 -11.75 -15.55 -18.15
C VAL A 317 -13.15 -16.15 -18.04
N ASN A 318 -13.90 -16.07 -19.14
CA ASN A 318 -15.21 -16.71 -19.18
C ASN A 318 -15.06 -18.24 -19.26
N ARG A 319 -15.27 -18.92 -18.13
CA ARG A 319 -15.15 -20.39 -18.05
C ARG A 319 -16.04 -21.14 -19.03
N ARG A 320 -17.20 -20.57 -19.40
CA ARG A 320 -18.11 -21.18 -20.40
C ARG A 320 -17.53 -21.13 -21.81
N ARG A 321 -16.48 -20.32 -22.01
CA ARG A 321 -15.78 -20.17 -23.30
C ARG A 321 -14.45 -20.93 -23.35
N LEU A 322 -14.03 -21.58 -22.26
CA LEU A 322 -12.90 -22.50 -22.23
C LEU A 322 -13.34 -23.88 -22.74
N LYS A 323 -13.49 -24.02 -24.06
CA LYS A 323 -13.86 -25.29 -24.65
C LYS A 323 -12.65 -26.23 -24.70
N GLY A 324 -12.74 -27.34 -23.96
CA GLY A 324 -11.69 -28.38 -23.98
C GLY A 324 -10.41 -28.10 -23.25
N THR A 325 -10.33 -26.99 -22.49
CA THR A 325 -9.16 -26.62 -21.65
C THR A 325 -9.61 -26.04 -20.30
N SER A 326 -8.71 -26.01 -19.34
CA SER A 326 -8.92 -25.37 -18.04
C SER A 326 -8.22 -24.01 -17.96
N ILE A 327 -8.60 -23.18 -16.96
CA ILE A 327 -7.90 -21.93 -16.68
C ILE A 327 -6.43 -22.20 -16.38
N GLU A 328 -6.15 -23.25 -15.63
CA GLU A 328 -4.81 -23.63 -15.21
C GLU A 328 -3.94 -24.02 -16.41
N THR A 329 -4.49 -24.81 -17.35
CA THR A 329 -3.81 -25.14 -18.60
C THR A 329 -3.59 -23.92 -19.47
N TRP A 330 -4.58 -23.02 -19.55
CA TRP A 330 -4.45 -21.74 -20.28
C TRP A 330 -3.34 -20.86 -19.71
N LEU A 331 -3.25 -20.75 -18.39
CA LEU A 331 -2.19 -20.01 -17.71
C LEU A 331 -0.80 -20.61 -18.01
N TRP A 332 -0.70 -21.93 -18.06
CA TRP A 332 0.54 -22.59 -18.48
C TRP A 332 0.89 -22.27 -19.93
N GLN A 333 -0.06 -22.38 -20.86
CA GLN A 333 0.17 -22.14 -22.28
C GLN A 333 0.52 -20.70 -22.63
N THR A 334 0.13 -19.75 -21.81
CA THR A 334 0.41 -18.31 -22.00
C THR A 334 1.58 -17.86 -21.10
N TYR A 335 1.34 -17.75 -19.81
CA TYR A 335 2.32 -17.21 -18.86
C TYR A 335 3.47 -18.17 -18.59
N GLY A 336 3.18 -19.42 -18.28
CA GLY A 336 4.21 -20.41 -17.98
C GLY A 336 5.16 -20.60 -19.14
N GLN A 337 4.64 -20.87 -20.33
CA GLN A 337 5.47 -21.05 -21.52
C GLN A 337 6.17 -19.77 -21.98
N GLY A 338 5.55 -18.59 -21.80
CA GLY A 338 6.21 -17.32 -22.09
C GLY A 338 7.45 -17.06 -21.20
N VAL A 339 7.37 -17.44 -19.91
CA VAL A 339 8.53 -17.41 -19.01
C VAL A 339 9.60 -18.41 -19.48
N MET A 340 9.19 -19.64 -19.87
CA MET A 340 10.15 -20.66 -20.35
C MET A 340 10.84 -20.24 -21.66
N ASP A 341 10.15 -19.53 -22.56
CA ASP A 341 10.74 -18.97 -23.78
C ASP A 341 11.79 -17.87 -23.47
N ALA A 342 11.58 -17.09 -22.43
CA ALA A 342 12.59 -16.13 -21.98
C ALA A 342 13.80 -16.84 -21.36
N LYS A 343 13.59 -17.87 -20.54
CA LYS A 343 14.66 -18.68 -19.96
C LYS A 343 15.47 -19.44 -21.01
N ALA A 344 14.87 -19.84 -22.12
CA ALA A 344 15.61 -20.48 -23.21
C ALA A 344 16.72 -19.58 -23.82
N ALA A 345 16.58 -18.26 -23.67
CA ALA A 345 17.61 -17.29 -24.09
C ALA A 345 18.69 -17.05 -23.00
N ASP A 346 18.36 -17.31 -21.72
CA ASP A 346 19.26 -17.19 -20.57
C ASP A 346 18.86 -18.22 -19.50
N ALA A 347 19.45 -19.40 -19.58
CA ALA A 347 19.12 -20.56 -18.75
C ALA A 347 19.43 -20.36 -17.26
N GLU A 348 20.42 -19.54 -16.93
CA GLU A 348 20.85 -19.28 -15.55
C GLU A 348 19.89 -18.29 -14.84
N ARG A 349 19.11 -17.57 -15.59
CA ARG A 349 18.18 -16.58 -15.03
C ARG A 349 17.07 -17.24 -14.22
N THR A 350 16.89 -16.76 -13.00
CA THR A 350 15.79 -17.18 -12.13
C THR A 350 14.62 -16.23 -12.32
N ILE A 351 13.48 -16.71 -12.83
CA ILE A 351 12.26 -15.93 -13.01
C ILE A 351 11.16 -16.58 -12.17
N ARG A 352 10.60 -15.81 -11.25
CA ARG A 352 9.52 -16.25 -10.35
C ARG A 352 8.17 -16.19 -11.06
N PHE A 353 7.32 -17.18 -10.84
CA PHE A 353 5.92 -17.11 -11.21
C PHE A 353 5.04 -17.07 -9.95
N ILE A 354 4.15 -16.08 -9.84
CA ILE A 354 3.24 -15.90 -8.71
C ILE A 354 1.80 -16.04 -9.18
N PHE A 355 1.20 -17.15 -8.82
CA PHE A 355 -0.20 -17.42 -9.05
C PHE A 355 -1.05 -16.85 -7.92
N ARG A 356 -1.66 -15.66 -8.10
CA ARG A 356 -2.62 -15.18 -7.12
C ARG A 356 -3.92 -15.97 -7.24
N GLN A 357 -4.21 -16.77 -6.22
CA GLN A 357 -5.38 -17.63 -6.21
C GLN A 357 -6.68 -16.81 -6.32
N HIS A 358 -7.41 -17.03 -7.38
CA HIS A 358 -8.73 -16.47 -7.63
C HIS A 358 -9.44 -17.30 -8.68
N GLN A 359 -10.55 -17.96 -8.31
CA GLN A 359 -11.38 -18.77 -9.20
C GLN A 359 -10.67 -19.94 -9.93
N ALA A 360 -9.52 -20.39 -9.45
CA ALA A 360 -8.78 -21.53 -9.99
C ALA A 360 -8.32 -22.46 -8.86
N ASP A 361 -8.04 -23.71 -9.20
CA ASP A 361 -7.68 -24.78 -8.26
C ASP A 361 -6.16 -24.87 -8.07
N LEU A 362 -5.68 -24.92 -6.81
CA LEU A 362 -4.26 -24.96 -6.51
C LEU A 362 -3.60 -26.27 -6.98
N GLY A 363 -4.26 -27.40 -6.83
CA GLY A 363 -3.73 -28.68 -7.29
C GLY A 363 -3.59 -28.73 -8.81
N LYS A 364 -4.62 -28.31 -9.54
CA LYS A 364 -4.60 -28.26 -11.00
C LYS A 364 -3.55 -27.32 -11.57
N ILE A 365 -3.34 -26.15 -10.94
CA ILE A 365 -2.28 -25.23 -11.40
C ILE A 365 -0.90 -25.79 -11.13
N THR A 366 -0.69 -26.45 -9.99
CA THR A 366 0.58 -27.12 -9.67
C THR A 366 0.88 -28.23 -10.68
N ASP A 367 -0.14 -29.02 -11.06
CA ASP A 367 0.00 -30.05 -12.09
C ASP A 367 0.28 -29.46 -13.48
N ALA A 368 -0.40 -28.38 -13.86
CA ALA A 368 -0.19 -27.70 -15.14
C ALA A 368 1.22 -27.12 -15.24
N PHE A 369 1.78 -26.62 -14.13
CA PHE A 369 3.10 -26.01 -14.07
C PHE A 369 4.22 -26.98 -13.64
N LYS A 370 3.99 -28.29 -13.62
CA LYS A 370 5.03 -29.29 -13.23
C LYS A 370 6.32 -29.22 -14.04
N ALA A 371 6.27 -28.69 -15.27
CA ALA A 371 7.44 -28.50 -16.14
C ALA A 371 8.04 -27.09 -16.02
N PHE A 372 7.53 -26.24 -15.11
CA PHE A 372 8.05 -24.91 -14.89
C PHE A 372 9.39 -24.97 -14.18
N ASP A 373 10.42 -24.41 -14.82
CA ASP A 373 11.77 -24.29 -14.26
C ASP A 373 11.97 -22.91 -13.64
N GLY A 374 11.61 -22.80 -12.36
CA GLY A 374 11.73 -21.57 -11.59
C GLY A 374 10.94 -21.63 -10.29
N PRO A 375 11.05 -20.59 -9.43
CA PRO A 375 10.27 -20.50 -8.21
C PRO A 375 8.76 -20.30 -8.54
N PHE A 376 7.95 -21.31 -8.24
CA PHE A 376 6.49 -21.26 -8.37
C PHE A 376 5.88 -20.94 -7.00
N ASN A 377 5.16 -19.83 -6.92
CA ASN A 377 4.52 -19.36 -5.70
C ASN A 377 3.03 -19.08 -5.91
N THR A 378 2.28 -19.05 -4.81
CA THR A 378 0.91 -18.55 -4.82
C THR A 378 0.81 -17.21 -4.11
N GLY A 379 -0.31 -16.51 -4.26
CA GLY A 379 -0.63 -15.28 -3.53
C GLY A 379 -2.05 -15.33 -2.99
N HIS A 380 -2.24 -14.94 -1.72
CA HIS A 380 -3.52 -14.95 -1.03
C HIS A 380 -3.92 -13.56 -0.56
N LYS A 381 -5.19 -13.16 -0.76
CA LYS A 381 -5.77 -11.92 -0.19
C LYS A 381 -5.97 -12.09 1.32
N TYR A 382 -4.91 -11.94 2.10
CA TYR A 382 -4.86 -12.31 3.52
C TYR A 382 -5.89 -11.59 4.38
N ALA A 383 -6.08 -10.29 4.19
CA ALA A 383 -7.04 -9.47 4.93
C ALA A 383 -8.20 -8.97 4.02
N ARG A 384 -8.51 -9.69 2.93
CA ARG A 384 -9.41 -9.19 1.88
C ARG A 384 -8.94 -7.82 1.37
N ALA A 385 -9.81 -6.81 1.37
CA ALA A 385 -9.45 -5.43 1.02
C ALA A 385 -9.33 -4.51 2.25
N ARG A 386 -9.29 -5.08 3.45
CA ARG A 386 -9.40 -4.40 4.75
C ARG A 386 -8.18 -4.69 5.62
N LEU A 387 -7.00 -4.21 5.20
CA LEU A 387 -5.76 -4.40 5.95
C LEU A 387 -5.92 -3.87 7.38
N TYR A 388 -6.59 -2.74 7.54
CA TYR A 388 -6.88 -2.12 8.82
C TYR A 388 -8.24 -2.57 9.37
N SER A 389 -8.40 -3.87 9.58
CA SER A 389 -9.59 -4.45 10.24
C SER A 389 -9.22 -5.35 11.41
N THR A 390 -8.25 -6.24 11.22
CA THR A 390 -7.81 -7.20 12.22
C THR A 390 -6.33 -7.51 12.05
N THR A 391 -5.68 -7.82 13.16
CA THR A 391 -4.29 -8.32 13.19
C THR A 391 -4.20 -9.83 12.99
N THR A 392 -5.35 -10.54 13.04
CA THR A 392 -5.46 -11.97 12.78
C THR A 392 -6.51 -12.22 11.71
N SER A 393 -6.07 -12.67 10.53
CA SER A 393 -6.98 -12.89 9.41
C SER A 393 -7.82 -14.17 9.57
N PRO A 394 -9.16 -14.09 9.47
CA PRO A 394 -10.03 -15.26 9.47
C PRO A 394 -10.12 -15.96 8.10
N TYR A 395 -9.45 -15.44 7.06
CA TYR A 395 -9.66 -15.87 5.66
C TYR A 395 -8.65 -16.87 5.15
N LEU A 396 -7.61 -17.16 5.91
CA LEU A 396 -6.72 -18.28 5.64
C LEU A 396 -7.32 -19.54 6.27
N ASP A 397 -8.30 -20.11 5.59
CA ASP A 397 -9.00 -21.31 6.10
C ASP A 397 -8.08 -22.54 6.15
N ILE A 398 -8.52 -23.51 6.96
CA ILE A 398 -7.77 -24.75 7.21
C ILE A 398 -7.56 -25.55 5.92
N GLU A 399 -8.55 -25.58 5.03
CA GLU A 399 -8.46 -26.37 3.81
C GLU A 399 -7.44 -25.76 2.82
N TYR A 400 -7.47 -24.46 2.63
CA TYR A 400 -6.48 -23.80 1.79
C TYR A 400 -5.05 -23.94 2.35
N ARG A 401 -4.90 -23.84 3.68
CA ARG A 401 -3.63 -24.09 4.36
C ARG A 401 -3.12 -25.51 4.10
N ARG A 402 -3.97 -26.51 4.24
CA ARG A 402 -3.63 -27.92 3.92
C ARG A 402 -3.23 -28.12 2.46
N GLN A 403 -3.87 -27.43 1.54
CA GLN A 403 -3.49 -27.46 0.12
C GLN A 403 -2.10 -26.89 -0.10
N LEU A 404 -1.78 -25.73 0.50
CA LEU A 404 -0.45 -25.12 0.43
C LEU A 404 0.65 -26.04 0.99
N GLU A 405 0.38 -26.68 2.12
CA GLU A 405 1.29 -27.63 2.76
C GLU A 405 1.49 -28.89 1.89
N ARG A 406 0.40 -29.46 1.38
CA ARG A 406 0.41 -30.65 0.51
C ARG A 406 1.22 -30.42 -0.76
N HIS A 407 1.01 -29.30 -1.43
CA HIS A 407 1.68 -28.97 -2.69
C HIS A 407 3.02 -28.28 -2.48
N ARG A 408 3.39 -27.97 -1.25
CA ARG A 408 4.65 -27.27 -0.87
C ARG A 408 4.86 -25.96 -1.59
N VAL A 409 3.80 -25.22 -1.89
CA VAL A 409 3.83 -23.94 -2.61
C VAL A 409 3.94 -22.79 -1.62
N PRO A 410 5.02 -22.00 -1.67
CA PRO A 410 5.16 -20.80 -0.86
C PRO A 410 4.07 -19.77 -1.16
N CYS A 411 3.55 -19.13 -0.10
CA CYS A 411 2.41 -18.22 -0.20
C CYS A 411 2.79 -16.77 0.09
N TRP A 412 2.59 -15.90 -0.89
CA TRP A 412 2.65 -14.45 -0.71
C TRP A 412 1.37 -13.92 -0.09
N LEU A 413 1.50 -12.97 0.80
CA LEU A 413 0.36 -12.25 1.36
C LEU A 413 0.11 -10.95 0.60
N ASN A 414 -1.03 -10.89 -0.09
CA ASN A 414 -1.53 -9.65 -0.68
C ASN A 414 -2.25 -8.86 0.41
N LEU A 415 -1.58 -7.83 0.93
CA LEU A 415 -2.07 -6.96 2.00
C LEU A 415 -2.73 -5.73 1.39
N ARG A 416 -4.01 -5.86 1.07
CA ARG A 416 -4.77 -4.79 0.44
C ARG A 416 -5.29 -3.80 1.47
N ASN A 417 -4.98 -2.54 1.28
CA ASN A 417 -5.39 -1.43 2.12
C ASN A 417 -6.33 -0.46 1.37
N ASP A 418 -7.40 -1.00 0.78
CA ASP A 418 -8.46 -0.22 0.12
C ASP A 418 -9.42 0.43 1.13
N ASP A 419 -8.99 0.64 2.34
CA ASP A 419 -9.76 1.12 3.47
C ASP A 419 -9.25 2.44 4.05
N LEU A 420 -8.15 3.00 3.50
CA LEU A 420 -7.59 4.26 3.97
C LEU A 420 -6.70 4.91 2.92
N PHE A 421 -7.12 6.07 2.39
CA PHE A 421 -6.47 6.72 1.26
C PHE A 421 -5.92 8.12 1.57
N VAL A 422 -6.63 8.92 2.37
CA VAL A 422 -6.37 10.36 2.51
C VAL A 422 -5.63 10.68 3.79
N HIS A 423 -6.15 10.22 4.95
CA HIS A 423 -5.60 10.59 6.25
C HIS A 423 -4.30 9.83 6.56
N ARG A 424 -3.32 10.55 7.14
CA ARG A 424 -2.08 9.96 7.65
C ARG A 424 -2.38 9.02 8.79
N TRP A 425 -1.95 7.78 8.66
CA TRP A 425 -2.17 6.71 9.62
C TRP A 425 -0.85 6.24 10.22
N GLY A 426 -0.83 5.92 11.52
CA GLY A 426 0.36 5.42 12.18
C GLY A 426 0.08 4.78 13.53
N ASP A 427 0.15 3.45 13.57
CA ASP A 427 0.07 2.65 14.78
C ASP A 427 1.09 1.51 14.70
N ALA A 428 2.18 1.64 15.45
CA ALA A 428 3.29 0.69 15.44
C ALA A 428 2.90 -0.64 16.09
N ASP A 429 2.05 -0.60 17.11
CA ASP A 429 1.65 -1.81 17.85
C ASP A 429 0.69 -2.65 17.00
N TYR A 430 -0.22 -2.02 16.27
CA TYR A 430 -1.07 -2.71 15.29
C TYR A 430 -0.24 -3.44 14.23
N VAL A 431 0.74 -2.75 13.62
CA VAL A 431 1.58 -3.35 12.59
C VAL A 431 2.43 -4.48 13.15
N ARG A 432 2.98 -4.31 14.35
CA ARG A 432 3.75 -5.34 15.06
C ARG A 432 2.93 -6.59 15.28
N GLU A 433 1.75 -6.44 15.90
CA GLU A 433 0.84 -7.55 16.18
C GLU A 433 0.41 -8.25 14.87
N PHE A 434 0.07 -7.49 13.85
CA PHE A 434 -0.26 -8.06 12.54
C PHE A 434 0.88 -8.93 11.98
N LEU A 435 2.11 -8.41 12.01
CA LEU A 435 3.28 -9.13 11.49
C LEU A 435 3.65 -10.34 12.35
N GLN A 436 3.39 -10.31 13.66
CA GLN A 436 3.54 -11.49 14.54
C GLN A 436 2.59 -12.62 14.14
N ASN A 437 1.39 -12.28 13.69
CA ASN A 437 0.33 -13.23 13.36
C ASN A 437 0.38 -13.75 11.91
N VAL A 438 1.29 -13.25 11.06
CA VAL A 438 1.39 -13.77 9.69
C VAL A 438 1.91 -15.20 9.65
N PRO A 439 1.41 -16.04 8.73
CA PRO A 439 1.79 -17.46 8.63
C PRO A 439 3.16 -17.63 7.97
N ARG A 440 4.24 -17.37 8.70
CA ARG A 440 5.62 -17.44 8.20
C ARG A 440 6.03 -18.81 7.67
N ASP A 441 5.48 -19.86 8.24
CA ASP A 441 5.65 -21.24 7.79
C ASP A 441 5.19 -21.46 6.35
N LEU A 442 4.13 -20.77 5.91
CA LEU A 442 3.64 -20.81 4.54
C LEU A 442 4.42 -19.91 3.59
N MET A 443 5.04 -18.85 4.09
CA MET A 443 5.88 -17.94 3.28
C MET A 443 7.23 -18.56 2.99
N ARG A 444 7.83 -19.24 3.94
CA ARG A 444 9.22 -19.71 3.90
C ARG A 444 10.18 -18.54 3.62
N TYR A 445 11.32 -18.82 2.96
CA TYR A 445 12.25 -17.79 2.47
C TYR A 445 11.94 -17.31 1.04
N GLU A 446 10.91 -17.87 0.42
CA GLU A 446 10.62 -17.66 -1.01
C GLU A 446 9.52 -16.63 -1.25
N ALA A 447 8.69 -16.39 -0.26
CA ALA A 447 7.58 -15.46 -0.33
C ALA A 447 7.68 -14.37 0.75
N GLY A 448 6.72 -13.48 0.77
CA GLY A 448 6.61 -12.39 1.71
C GLY A 448 5.24 -11.72 1.62
N PHE A 449 5.20 -10.43 1.81
CA PHE A 449 4.00 -9.65 1.55
C PHE A 449 4.24 -8.59 0.47
N TYR A 450 3.17 -8.16 -0.17
CA TYR A 450 3.11 -6.91 -0.91
C TYR A 450 1.85 -6.14 -0.49
N MET A 451 2.07 -4.93 0.02
CA MET A 451 1.02 -4.05 0.55
C MET A 451 0.63 -2.99 -0.48
N GLY A 452 -0.64 -2.82 -0.71
CA GLY A 452 -1.16 -1.75 -1.56
C GLY A 452 -2.61 -1.98 -1.98
N PRO A 453 -3.34 -0.91 -2.33
CA PRO A 453 -4.73 -0.97 -2.72
C PRO A 453 -4.92 -1.47 -4.17
N ASP A 454 -6.15 -1.81 -4.51
CA ASP A 454 -6.59 -1.93 -5.90
C ASP A 454 -7.28 -0.63 -6.40
N GLY A 455 -7.70 0.23 -5.50
CA GLY A 455 -8.48 1.44 -5.80
C GLY A 455 -7.72 2.76 -5.71
N PHE A 456 -6.38 2.75 -5.64
CA PHE A 456 -5.56 3.95 -5.50
C PHE A 456 -4.16 3.79 -6.09
N VAL A 457 -3.49 4.91 -6.40
CA VAL A 457 -2.11 4.96 -6.93
C VAL A 457 -1.20 5.67 -5.94
N TRP A 458 -0.08 5.04 -5.55
CA TRP A 458 0.96 5.64 -4.71
C TRP A 458 1.94 6.51 -5.53
N GLY A 459 1.39 7.43 -6.33
CA GLY A 459 2.16 8.35 -7.16
C GLY A 459 2.59 9.60 -6.41
N ARG A 460 2.37 10.76 -7.04
CA ARG A 460 2.50 12.07 -6.38
C ARG A 460 1.16 12.50 -5.82
N GLU A 461 1.21 13.06 -4.64
CA GLU A 461 0.09 13.59 -3.87
C GLU A 461 -0.54 14.80 -4.61
N PHE A 462 -1.87 14.85 -4.65
CA PHE A 462 -2.61 15.85 -5.42
C PHE A 462 -3.83 16.45 -4.69
N VAL A 463 -4.19 15.89 -3.53
CA VAL A 463 -5.40 16.33 -2.80
C VAL A 463 -5.11 17.45 -1.80
N SER A 464 -3.88 17.62 -1.33
CA SER A 464 -3.53 18.71 -0.40
C SER A 464 -3.75 20.08 -1.02
N LYS A 465 -4.34 20.99 -0.25
CA LYS A 465 -4.56 22.39 -0.62
C LYS A 465 -3.29 23.22 -0.45
N ASP A 466 -2.45 22.89 0.53
CA ASP A 466 -1.17 23.55 0.74
C ASP A 466 -0.18 23.18 -0.37
N PRO A 467 0.34 24.16 -1.13
CA PRO A 467 1.24 23.90 -2.25
C PRO A 467 2.59 23.32 -1.83
N ASP A 468 3.02 23.48 -0.57
CA ASP A 468 4.27 22.93 -0.07
C ASP A 468 4.15 21.44 0.28
N LEU A 469 2.92 20.94 0.45
CA LEU A 469 2.61 19.54 0.70
C LEU A 469 2.19 18.80 -0.56
N ALA A 470 1.48 19.49 -1.47
CA ALA A 470 1.06 18.92 -2.75
C ALA A 470 2.25 18.57 -3.65
N GLY A 471 2.14 17.52 -4.44
CA GLY A 471 3.16 17.10 -5.41
C GLY A 471 4.33 16.29 -4.81
N ARG A 472 4.39 16.11 -3.49
CA ARG A 472 5.31 15.16 -2.85
C ARG A 472 4.94 13.73 -3.21
N LEU A 473 5.80 12.76 -2.90
CA LEU A 473 5.43 11.36 -3.00
C LEU A 473 4.27 11.03 -2.04
N GLU A 474 3.30 10.24 -2.49
CA GLU A 474 2.28 9.69 -1.59
C GLU A 474 2.92 8.87 -0.44
N VAL A 475 4.00 8.15 -0.72
CA VAL A 475 4.75 7.42 0.31
C VAL A 475 5.45 8.35 1.30
N ASP A 476 5.77 9.59 0.93
CA ASP A 476 6.31 10.61 1.85
C ASP A 476 5.20 11.27 2.67
N LYS A 477 4.04 11.58 2.08
CA LYS A 477 2.86 12.03 2.84
C LYS A 477 2.51 11.02 3.94
N HIS A 478 2.50 9.74 3.59
CA HIS A 478 2.19 8.62 4.49
C HIS A 478 3.45 7.95 5.08
N TRP A 479 4.55 8.72 5.23
CA TRP A 479 5.86 8.21 5.58
C TRP A 479 5.87 7.30 6.80
N TYR A 480 5.09 7.64 7.84
CA TYR A 480 5.07 6.88 9.08
C TYR A 480 4.47 5.49 8.87
N ARG A 481 3.34 5.42 8.17
CA ARG A 481 2.72 4.14 7.78
C ARG A 481 3.67 3.25 6.98
N PHE A 482 4.29 3.78 5.92
CA PHE A 482 5.23 3.01 5.10
C PHE A 482 6.48 2.61 5.88
N MET A 483 7.00 3.48 6.72
CA MET A 483 8.13 3.18 7.60
C MET A 483 7.78 2.05 8.58
N LEU A 484 6.61 2.06 9.20
CA LEU A 484 6.17 1.02 10.14
C LEU A 484 6.16 -0.37 9.47
N TRP A 485 5.50 -0.50 8.31
CA TRP A 485 5.41 -1.79 7.61
C TRP A 485 6.77 -2.29 7.12
N GLY A 486 7.58 -1.43 6.56
CA GLY A 486 8.91 -1.81 6.06
C GLY A 486 9.88 -2.15 7.19
N ARG A 487 9.98 -1.28 8.21
CA ARG A 487 10.94 -1.44 9.32
C ARG A 487 10.58 -2.60 10.24
N LEU A 488 9.31 -2.74 10.63
CA LEU A 488 8.85 -3.88 11.44
C LEU A 488 8.85 -5.18 10.64
N GLY A 489 8.61 -5.13 9.34
CA GLY A 489 8.80 -6.29 8.46
C GLY A 489 10.24 -6.78 8.39
N TYR A 490 11.22 -5.88 8.57
CA TYR A 490 12.63 -6.22 8.66
C TYR A 490 13.05 -6.58 10.10
N ASP A 491 12.77 -5.73 11.07
CA ASP A 491 13.13 -5.94 12.49
C ASP A 491 11.92 -5.73 13.41
N LEU A 492 11.27 -6.83 13.79
CA LEU A 492 10.10 -6.81 14.65
C LEU A 492 10.43 -6.42 16.11
N THR A 493 11.71 -6.39 16.47
CA THR A 493 12.18 -6.08 17.84
C THR A 493 12.35 -4.59 18.11
N LEU A 494 12.13 -3.72 17.14
CA LEU A 494 12.25 -2.28 17.30
C LEU A 494 11.37 -1.78 18.45
N PRO A 495 11.95 -1.12 19.49
CA PRO A 495 11.17 -0.70 20.65
C PRO A 495 10.38 0.58 20.38
N ARG A 496 9.37 0.89 21.19
CA ARG A 496 8.62 2.16 21.16
C ARG A 496 9.54 3.38 21.09
N ALA A 497 10.60 3.41 21.88
CA ALA A 497 11.57 4.50 21.90
C ALA A 497 12.26 4.76 20.53
N TYR A 498 12.32 3.76 19.63
CA TYR A 498 12.80 3.98 18.26
C TYR A 498 11.80 4.86 17.49
N PHE A 499 10.51 4.55 17.57
CA PHE A 499 9.47 5.30 16.87
C PHE A 499 9.33 6.73 17.43
N GLU A 500 9.40 6.88 18.75
CA GLU A 500 9.39 8.21 19.38
C GLU A 500 10.58 9.06 18.91
N ARG A 501 11.79 8.49 18.79
CA ARG A 501 12.94 9.21 18.23
C ARG A 501 12.73 9.58 16.76
N ARG A 502 12.09 8.70 15.96
CA ARG A 502 11.74 9.00 14.56
C ARG A 502 10.74 10.16 14.48
N LEU A 503 9.72 10.16 15.32
CA LEU A 503 8.75 11.25 15.43
C LEU A 503 9.42 12.55 15.87
N LYS A 504 10.29 12.50 16.88
CA LYS A 504 11.05 13.67 17.36
C LYS A 504 11.99 14.24 16.31
N ALA A 505 12.65 13.39 15.52
CA ALA A 505 13.51 13.82 14.43
C ALA A 505 12.71 14.50 13.30
N ARG A 506 11.52 14.02 12.97
CA ARG A 506 10.65 14.62 11.94
C ARG A 506 9.95 15.88 12.45
N PHE A 507 9.57 15.90 13.71
CA PHE A 507 8.81 16.97 14.37
C PHE A 507 9.51 17.43 15.67
N PRO A 508 10.62 18.17 15.56
CA PRO A 508 11.45 18.53 16.71
C PRO A 508 10.71 19.31 17.81
N GLN A 509 9.63 20.04 17.45
CA GLN A 509 8.83 20.83 18.39
C GLN A 509 7.83 19.98 19.16
N ALA A 510 7.43 18.79 18.64
CA ALA A 510 6.40 17.97 19.24
C ALA A 510 6.88 17.19 20.47
N ASP A 511 5.97 16.98 21.41
CA ASP A 511 6.09 15.90 22.38
C ASP A 511 5.89 14.56 21.65
N ALA A 512 6.99 13.85 21.42
CA ALA A 512 7.00 12.64 20.60
C ALA A 512 6.23 11.48 21.25
N ALA A 513 6.23 11.37 22.57
CA ALA A 513 5.48 10.33 23.26
C ALA A 513 3.97 10.56 23.15
N ARG A 514 3.54 11.80 23.32
CA ARG A 514 2.13 12.19 23.14
C ARG A 514 1.68 12.04 21.70
N LEU A 515 2.53 12.43 20.73
CA LEU A 515 2.25 12.25 19.32
C LEU A 515 2.12 10.76 18.95
N TYR A 516 2.99 9.91 19.48
CA TYR A 516 2.92 8.46 19.29
C TYR A 516 1.58 7.89 19.77
N ASP A 517 1.19 8.19 21.01
CA ASP A 517 -0.04 7.67 21.62
C ASP A 517 -1.30 8.24 20.96
N GLY A 518 -1.34 9.55 20.71
CA GLY A 518 -2.49 10.21 20.08
C GLY A 518 -2.69 9.78 18.64
N TRP A 519 -1.60 9.59 17.89
CA TRP A 519 -1.69 9.12 16.49
C TRP A 519 -2.15 7.67 16.43
N ALA A 520 -1.66 6.80 17.33
CA ALA A 520 -2.14 5.43 17.45
C ALA A 520 -3.64 5.39 17.79
N ALA A 521 -4.10 6.20 18.76
CA ALA A 521 -5.52 6.29 19.12
C ALA A 521 -6.40 6.72 17.93
N ALA A 522 -6.00 7.77 17.19
CA ALA A 522 -6.69 8.19 15.98
C ALA A 522 -6.68 7.09 14.91
N SER A 523 -5.57 6.40 14.74
CA SER A 523 -5.39 5.34 13.76
C SER A 523 -6.22 4.09 14.04
N GLN A 524 -6.59 3.81 15.28
CA GLN A 524 -7.45 2.69 15.66
C GLN A 524 -8.94 2.88 15.28
N ILE A 525 -9.36 4.10 14.91
CA ILE A 525 -10.75 4.37 14.49
C ILE A 525 -11.15 3.51 13.29
N VAL A 526 -10.35 3.52 12.22
CA VAL A 526 -10.64 2.74 10.99
C VAL A 526 -10.73 1.24 11.27
N PRO A 527 -9.80 0.60 12.01
CA PRO A 527 -9.93 -0.80 12.40
C PRO A 527 -11.23 -1.14 13.14
N GLN A 528 -11.68 -0.29 14.08
CA GLN A 528 -12.94 -0.54 14.79
C GLN A 528 -14.14 -0.49 13.84
N VAL A 529 -14.19 0.51 12.96
CA VAL A 529 -15.25 0.66 11.94
C VAL A 529 -15.26 -0.54 10.99
N ASN A 530 -14.10 -0.94 10.49
CA ASN A 530 -13.98 -2.07 9.58
C ASN A 530 -14.36 -3.40 10.20
N ARG A 531 -14.13 -3.60 11.51
CA ARG A 531 -14.57 -4.80 12.24
C ARG A 531 -16.06 -4.83 12.44
N PHE A 532 -16.67 -3.71 12.77
CA PHE A 532 -18.10 -3.62 12.99
C PHE A 532 -18.89 -3.76 11.69
N PHE A 533 -18.46 -3.08 10.64
CA PHE A 533 -19.08 -3.12 9.32
C PHE A 533 -18.14 -3.80 8.32
N PHE A 534 -18.20 -5.13 8.27
CA PHE A 534 -17.32 -5.88 7.39
C PHE A 534 -18.02 -6.30 6.10
N ARG A 535 -17.88 -5.49 5.07
CA ARG A 535 -18.34 -5.87 3.74
C ARG A 535 -17.32 -6.83 3.11
N VAL A 536 -17.75 -8.07 2.87
CA VAL A 536 -16.89 -9.15 2.33
C VAL A 536 -16.41 -8.85 0.92
N ASN A 537 -17.19 -8.08 0.14
CA ASN A 537 -16.86 -7.74 -1.23
C ASN A 537 -15.79 -6.67 -1.27
N ASP A 538 -14.57 -7.11 -1.49
CA ASP A 538 -13.41 -6.37 -1.97
C ASP A 538 -13.35 -4.88 -1.52
N PHE A 539 -12.87 -4.00 -2.39
CA PHE A 539 -12.66 -2.56 -2.15
C PHE A 539 -13.92 -1.70 -2.35
N GLN A 540 -15.09 -2.15 -1.95
CA GLN A 540 -16.35 -1.43 -2.17
C GLN A 540 -16.85 -0.64 -0.96
N PHE A 541 -15.98 -0.29 -0.03
CA PHE A 541 -16.31 0.59 1.09
C PHE A 541 -15.10 1.44 1.46
N ALA A 542 -15.26 2.76 1.43
CA ALA A 542 -14.27 3.72 1.91
C ALA A 542 -14.76 4.34 3.23
N PRO A 543 -14.19 3.94 4.37
CA PRO A 543 -14.59 4.45 5.69
C PRO A 543 -14.47 5.98 5.79
N GLU A 544 -13.48 6.58 5.15
CA GLU A 544 -13.23 8.02 5.14
C GLU A 544 -14.40 8.85 4.56
N GLY A 545 -15.27 8.24 3.77
CA GLY A 545 -16.45 8.88 3.20
C GLY A 545 -17.77 8.21 3.59
N CYS A 546 -17.71 7.10 4.33
CA CYS A 546 -18.89 6.25 4.54
C CYS A 546 -19.57 5.88 3.20
N ILE A 547 -18.78 5.63 2.16
CA ILE A 547 -19.25 5.40 0.79
C ILE A 547 -18.92 4.00 0.28
N THR A 548 -19.83 3.50 -0.54
CA THR A 548 -19.70 2.21 -1.24
C THR A 548 -19.81 2.44 -2.74
N SER A 549 -19.70 1.36 -3.53
CA SER A 549 -20.01 1.40 -4.97
C SER A 549 -21.44 1.89 -5.30
N GLY A 550 -22.35 1.82 -4.34
CA GLY A 550 -23.71 2.33 -4.44
C GLY A 550 -23.89 3.77 -3.97
N GLY A 551 -22.83 4.44 -3.56
CA GLY A 551 -22.86 5.78 -2.95
C GLY A 551 -22.78 5.73 -1.43
N PHE A 552 -23.33 6.73 -0.76
CA PHE A 552 -23.32 6.85 0.70
C PHE A 552 -24.00 5.65 1.37
N LEU A 553 -23.37 5.12 2.40
CA LEU A 553 -23.89 4.03 3.20
C LEU A 553 -24.79 4.60 4.29
N THR A 554 -26.11 4.52 4.07
CA THR A 554 -27.10 4.94 5.08
C THR A 554 -27.12 4.01 6.28
N VAL A 555 -27.80 4.43 7.35
CA VAL A 555 -28.05 3.61 8.54
C VAL A 555 -28.68 2.25 8.20
N GLU A 556 -29.47 2.17 7.13
CA GLU A 556 -30.05 0.91 6.61
C GLU A 556 -28.98 -0.11 6.22
N GLY A 557 -27.85 0.34 5.72
CA GLY A 557 -26.76 -0.54 5.33
C GLY A 557 -26.17 -1.33 6.49
N PHE A 558 -26.21 -0.80 7.70
CA PHE A 558 -25.73 -1.49 8.90
C PHE A 558 -26.60 -2.69 9.32
N PHE A 559 -27.85 -2.74 8.87
CA PHE A 559 -28.69 -3.92 9.08
C PHE A 559 -28.37 -5.07 8.14
N GLN A 560 -27.70 -4.81 7.02
CA GLN A 560 -27.52 -5.78 5.94
C GLN A 560 -26.18 -6.50 5.99
N HIS A 561 -25.20 -5.97 6.72
CA HIS A 561 -23.84 -6.48 6.72
C HIS A 561 -23.39 -6.93 8.11
N PRO A 562 -22.90 -8.17 8.22
CA PRO A 562 -22.40 -8.67 9.51
C PRO A 562 -21.05 -8.01 9.87
N PRO A 563 -20.68 -8.04 11.15
CA PRO A 563 -19.32 -7.76 11.59
C PRO A 563 -18.29 -8.75 11.04
N LEU A 564 -17.01 -8.43 11.24
CA LEU A 564 -15.91 -9.31 10.83
C LEU A 564 -16.06 -10.71 11.50
N PRO A 565 -16.04 -11.79 10.74
CA PRO A 565 -16.10 -13.14 11.30
C PRO A 565 -15.00 -13.38 12.34
N GLY A 566 -15.37 -13.98 13.46
CA GLY A 566 -14.44 -14.28 14.57
C GLY A 566 -14.08 -13.08 15.44
N SER A 567 -14.64 -11.90 15.20
CA SER A 567 -14.40 -10.70 16.04
C SER A 567 -15.13 -10.74 17.39
N GLY A 568 -16.12 -11.61 17.54
CA GLY A 568 -17.00 -11.64 18.71
C GLY A 568 -18.00 -10.46 18.76
N ILE A 569 -18.03 -9.61 17.74
CA ILE A 569 -18.98 -8.47 17.66
C ILE A 569 -20.32 -8.97 17.17
N LEU A 570 -21.38 -8.58 17.86
CA LEU A 570 -22.76 -8.83 17.46
C LEU A 570 -23.17 -7.87 16.34
N SER A 571 -23.91 -8.37 15.37
CA SER A 571 -24.60 -7.53 14.39
C SER A 571 -25.69 -6.69 15.08
N VAL A 572 -26.10 -5.62 14.41
CA VAL A 572 -27.21 -4.79 14.86
C VAL A 572 -28.49 -5.61 15.07
N GLN A 573 -28.73 -6.61 14.22
CA GLN A 573 -29.92 -7.48 14.31
C GLN A 573 -29.85 -8.47 15.48
N GLU A 574 -28.70 -9.09 15.72
CA GLU A 574 -28.49 -10.00 16.85
C GLU A 574 -28.66 -9.28 18.18
N TYR A 575 -28.05 -8.08 18.28
CA TYR A 575 -28.22 -7.22 19.44
C TYR A 575 -29.68 -6.84 19.69
N ALA A 576 -30.37 -6.35 18.67
CA ALA A 576 -31.76 -5.96 18.79
C ALA A 576 -32.67 -7.14 19.20
N GLY A 577 -32.42 -8.33 18.63
CA GLY A 577 -33.15 -9.54 18.97
C GLY A 577 -33.00 -9.93 20.44
N ALA A 578 -31.80 -9.85 21.02
CA ALA A 578 -31.56 -10.13 22.42
C ALA A 578 -32.24 -9.10 23.33
N VAL A 579 -32.10 -7.81 23.01
CA VAL A 579 -32.72 -6.71 23.77
C VAL A 579 -34.26 -6.82 23.80
N VAL A 580 -34.88 -7.17 22.69
CA VAL A 580 -36.35 -7.30 22.63
C VAL A 580 -36.87 -8.48 23.44
N LYS A 581 -36.12 -9.59 23.46
CA LYS A 581 -36.42 -10.77 24.27
C LYS A 581 -36.12 -10.59 25.75
N GLY A 582 -35.39 -9.54 26.13
CA GLY A 582 -34.92 -9.35 27.51
C GLY A 582 -33.75 -10.25 27.87
N GLU A 583 -33.03 -10.78 26.85
CA GLU A 583 -31.85 -11.61 27.00
C GLU A 583 -30.60 -10.74 27.14
N THR A 584 -29.60 -11.21 27.88
CA THR A 584 -28.27 -10.58 27.89
C THR A 584 -27.57 -10.91 26.56
N PRO A 585 -27.11 -9.91 25.79
CA PRO A 585 -26.37 -10.18 24.56
C PRO A 585 -25.10 -10.98 24.85
N ASP A 586 -24.86 -12.05 24.09
CA ASP A 586 -23.64 -12.88 24.18
C ASP A 586 -22.63 -12.46 23.10
N GLY A 587 -21.75 -11.53 23.46
CA GLY A 587 -20.74 -10.98 22.57
C GLY A 587 -20.55 -9.46 22.75
N ILE A 588 -19.62 -8.90 21.98
CA ILE A 588 -19.36 -7.45 21.98
C ILE A 588 -20.53 -6.74 21.29
N THR A 589 -21.24 -5.94 22.02
CA THR A 589 -22.43 -5.23 21.50
C THR A 589 -22.06 -4.05 20.60
N PRO A 590 -22.95 -3.61 19.70
CA PRO A 590 -22.80 -2.35 18.95
C PRO A 590 -22.55 -1.14 19.86
N MET A 591 -23.17 -1.11 21.05
CA MET A 591 -22.97 -0.04 22.02
C MET A 591 -21.53 -0.01 22.55
N GLU A 592 -20.96 -1.15 22.90
CA GLU A 592 -19.54 -1.24 23.33
C GLU A 592 -18.58 -0.88 22.22
N VAL A 593 -18.89 -1.20 20.96
CA VAL A 593 -18.07 -0.74 19.81
C VAL A 593 -18.12 0.78 19.71
N ALA A 594 -19.29 1.37 19.86
CA ALA A 594 -19.48 2.83 19.85
C ALA A 594 -18.72 3.50 21.01
N ASP A 595 -18.79 2.93 22.21
CA ASP A 595 -18.07 3.43 23.39
C ASP A 595 -16.54 3.38 23.20
N ARG A 596 -16.02 2.33 22.56
CA ARG A 596 -14.59 2.22 22.19
C ARG A 596 -14.19 3.30 21.17
N LEU A 597 -15.03 3.56 20.17
CA LEU A 597 -14.79 4.62 19.19
C LEU A 597 -14.75 6.00 19.85
N ASP A 598 -15.68 6.27 20.77
CA ASP A 598 -15.71 7.53 21.54
C ASP A 598 -14.48 7.70 22.43
N ALA A 599 -14.05 6.63 23.12
CA ALA A 599 -12.85 6.66 23.94
C ALA A 599 -11.57 6.95 23.12
N LEU A 600 -11.43 6.32 21.96
CA LEU A 600 -10.32 6.57 21.03
C LEU A 600 -10.35 8.01 20.50
N ALA A 601 -11.54 8.48 20.09
CA ALA A 601 -11.74 9.84 19.60
C ALA A 601 -11.43 10.89 20.67
N ALA A 602 -11.92 10.70 21.90
CA ALA A 602 -11.66 11.59 23.01
C ALA A 602 -10.16 11.68 23.34
N ARG A 603 -9.47 10.55 23.36
CA ARG A 603 -8.02 10.49 23.57
C ARG A 603 -7.27 11.24 22.44
N ALA A 604 -7.58 10.94 21.19
CA ALA A 604 -6.93 11.59 20.06
C ALA A 604 -7.14 13.11 20.04
N LEU A 605 -8.36 13.59 20.30
CA LEU A 605 -8.67 15.03 20.39
C LEU A 605 -7.94 15.73 21.54
N ALA A 606 -7.84 15.07 22.71
CA ALA A 606 -7.12 15.62 23.85
C ALA A 606 -5.62 15.75 23.55
N ASP A 607 -5.01 14.74 22.92
CA ASP A 607 -3.61 14.76 22.54
C ASP A 607 -3.33 15.79 21.41
N VAL A 608 -4.23 15.91 20.43
CA VAL A 608 -4.13 16.96 19.39
C VAL A 608 -4.19 18.35 20.01
N ALA A 609 -5.13 18.59 20.95
CA ALA A 609 -5.24 19.87 21.62
C ALA A 609 -3.97 20.22 22.42
N ALA A 610 -3.42 19.25 23.15
CA ALA A 610 -2.18 19.45 23.92
C ALA A 610 -0.97 19.68 23.01
N LEU A 611 -0.87 18.98 21.88
CA LEU A 611 0.23 19.17 20.91
C LEU A 611 0.15 20.54 20.20
N ARG A 612 -1.06 21.04 19.92
CA ARG A 612 -1.27 22.39 19.36
C ARG A 612 -1.01 23.52 20.37
N ALA A 613 -1.23 23.26 21.66
CA ALA A 613 -0.95 24.24 22.72
C ALA A 613 0.54 24.40 23.01
N GLY A 614 1.38 23.52 22.49
CA GLY A 614 2.84 23.62 22.58
C GLY A 614 3.43 24.66 21.63
N ALA A 615 4.64 24.38 21.11
CA ALA A 615 5.25 25.24 20.10
C ALA A 615 4.47 25.21 18.79
N GLU A 616 4.48 26.33 18.05
CA GLU A 616 3.79 26.45 16.75
C GLU A 616 4.24 25.33 15.79
N PRO A 617 3.33 24.50 15.31
CA PRO A 617 3.68 23.36 14.48
C PRO A 617 4.05 23.80 13.07
N GLY A 618 5.15 23.25 12.53
CA GLY A 618 5.43 23.38 11.10
C GLY A 618 4.29 22.74 10.26
N LYS A 619 4.20 23.10 8.99
CA LYS A 619 3.10 22.73 8.08
C LYS A 619 2.77 21.23 8.09
N GLU A 620 3.77 20.36 8.05
CA GLU A 620 3.55 18.92 8.02
C GLU A 620 3.01 18.37 9.35
N LEU A 621 3.51 18.88 10.49
CA LEU A 621 2.96 18.52 11.79
C LEU A 621 1.52 19.03 11.92
N ALA A 622 1.25 20.27 11.52
CA ALA A 622 -0.10 20.84 11.52
C ALA A 622 -1.07 19.98 10.70
N ALA A 623 -0.65 19.55 9.50
CA ALA A 623 -1.44 18.67 8.66
C ALA A 623 -1.63 17.28 9.28
N THR A 624 -0.63 16.73 9.95
CA THR A 624 -0.73 15.46 10.67
C THR A 624 -1.71 15.54 11.83
N LEU A 625 -1.64 16.62 12.62
CA LEU A 625 -2.57 16.86 13.73
C LEU A 625 -4.01 17.05 13.24
N THR A 626 -4.20 17.67 12.07
CA THR A 626 -5.51 17.80 11.44
C THR A 626 -6.04 16.46 10.94
N ASP A 627 -5.17 15.57 10.44
CA ASP A 627 -5.58 14.19 10.09
C ASP A 627 -6.00 13.38 11.33
N MET A 628 -5.27 13.52 12.44
CA MET A 628 -5.64 12.87 13.71
C MET A 628 -7.00 13.39 14.22
N GLU A 629 -7.21 14.69 14.14
CA GLU A 629 -8.50 15.33 14.47
C GLU A 629 -9.62 14.85 13.55
N SER A 630 -9.37 14.79 12.25
CA SER A 630 -10.32 14.25 11.26
C SER A 630 -10.72 12.82 11.57
N MET A 631 -9.76 11.94 11.82
CA MET A 631 -10.05 10.56 12.19
C MET A 631 -10.82 10.47 13.51
N ALA A 632 -10.53 11.32 14.50
CA ALA A 632 -11.24 11.32 15.76
C ALA A 632 -12.71 11.75 15.60
N TRP A 633 -13.00 12.79 14.82
CA TRP A 633 -14.37 13.18 14.51
C TRP A 633 -15.09 12.13 13.67
N LEU A 634 -14.40 11.47 12.76
CA LEU A 634 -14.93 10.32 12.03
C LEU A 634 -15.31 9.18 12.99
N GLY A 635 -14.50 8.95 14.04
CA GLY A 635 -14.79 7.99 15.10
C GLY A 635 -16.07 8.30 15.85
N ARG A 636 -16.28 9.55 16.26
CA ARG A 636 -17.53 10.00 16.88
C ARG A 636 -18.74 9.85 15.95
N TYR A 637 -18.58 10.25 14.69
CA TYR A 637 -19.61 10.02 13.69
C TYR A 637 -20.06 8.57 13.62
N TYR A 638 -19.11 7.62 13.52
CA TYR A 638 -19.46 6.21 13.48
C TYR A 638 -20.03 5.70 14.81
N ALA A 639 -19.54 6.18 15.96
CA ALA A 639 -20.10 5.81 17.25
C ALA A 639 -21.58 6.14 17.33
N ASP A 640 -21.94 7.37 16.99
CA ASP A 640 -23.33 7.80 17.01
C ASP A 640 -24.19 7.13 15.93
N LYS A 641 -23.64 6.91 14.73
CA LYS A 641 -24.34 6.17 13.67
C LYS A 641 -24.60 4.71 14.06
N ILE A 642 -23.65 4.05 14.73
CA ILE A 642 -23.81 2.68 15.23
C ILE A 642 -24.89 2.63 16.30
N ARG A 643 -24.89 3.55 17.28
CA ARG A 643 -25.94 3.64 18.32
C ARG A 643 -27.31 3.89 17.70
N GLY A 644 -27.38 4.83 16.73
CA GLY A 644 -28.60 5.11 15.99
C GLY A 644 -29.13 3.89 15.25
N ALA A 645 -28.26 3.12 14.60
CA ALA A 645 -28.64 1.89 13.91
C ALA A 645 -29.13 0.82 14.89
N ALA A 646 -28.46 0.64 16.03
CA ALA A 646 -28.83 -0.36 17.04
C ALA A 646 -30.20 -0.03 17.67
N ASP A 647 -30.43 1.23 18.09
CA ASP A 647 -31.70 1.64 18.64
C ASP A 647 -32.87 1.60 17.60
N LEU A 648 -32.55 1.93 16.34
CA LEU A 648 -33.56 1.82 15.26
C LEU A 648 -33.91 0.35 14.99
N ALA A 649 -32.97 -0.57 15.10
CA ALA A 649 -33.21 -2.00 14.98
C ALA A 649 -34.10 -2.52 16.13
N VAL A 650 -33.83 -2.08 17.36
CA VAL A 650 -34.67 -2.43 18.53
C VAL A 650 -36.10 -1.96 18.30
N PHE A 651 -36.32 -0.71 17.84
CA PHE A 651 -37.65 -0.20 17.53
C PHE A 651 -38.35 -1.00 16.42
N ARG A 652 -37.62 -1.38 15.37
CA ARG A 652 -38.17 -2.18 14.26
C ARG A 652 -38.55 -3.61 14.68
N ALA A 653 -37.82 -4.17 15.61
CA ALA A 653 -38.10 -5.48 16.15
C ALA A 653 -39.25 -5.47 17.14
N ASP A 654 -39.48 -4.35 17.87
CA ASP A 654 -40.57 -4.14 18.78
C ASP A 654 -41.04 -2.67 18.73
N PRO A 655 -42.05 -2.34 17.91
CA PRO A 655 -42.55 -0.99 17.70
C PRO A 655 -43.17 -0.34 18.94
N ALA A 656 -43.50 -1.10 19.96
CA ALA A 656 -43.94 -0.55 21.24
C ALA A 656 -42.82 0.23 21.95
N ARG A 657 -41.57 -0.05 21.62
CA ARG A 657 -40.40 0.63 22.17
C ARG A 657 -40.13 1.98 21.48
N THR A 658 -41.08 2.86 21.48
CA THR A 658 -40.99 4.19 20.83
C THR A 658 -39.79 5.01 21.33
N GLU A 659 -39.40 4.82 22.58
CA GLU A 659 -38.22 5.48 23.16
C GLU A 659 -36.89 5.05 22.45
N ALA A 660 -36.82 3.85 21.96
CA ALA A 660 -35.66 3.42 21.14
C ALA A 660 -35.59 4.23 19.83
N ARG A 661 -36.72 4.46 19.15
CA ARG A 661 -36.75 5.35 17.97
C ARG A 661 -36.30 6.77 18.32
N ASN A 662 -36.79 7.31 19.44
CA ASN A 662 -36.41 8.64 19.88
C ASN A 662 -34.91 8.74 20.19
N ARG A 663 -34.33 7.71 20.80
CA ARG A 663 -32.86 7.64 20.98
C ARG A 663 -32.13 7.54 19.65
N ALA A 664 -32.60 6.70 18.72
CA ALA A 664 -31.99 6.56 17.39
C ALA A 664 -31.95 7.92 16.66
N VAL A 665 -33.04 8.70 16.72
CA VAL A 665 -33.07 10.05 16.13
C VAL A 665 -32.00 10.96 16.76
N ARG A 666 -31.93 11.00 18.11
CA ARG A 666 -30.94 11.82 18.82
C ARG A 666 -29.51 11.43 18.43
N HIS A 667 -29.19 10.15 18.45
CA HIS A 667 -27.86 9.68 18.05
C HIS A 667 -27.50 10.05 16.60
N LEU A 668 -28.46 9.93 15.69
CA LEU A 668 -28.21 10.30 14.28
C LEU A 668 -28.08 11.82 14.09
N GLU A 669 -28.76 12.63 14.92
CA GLU A 669 -28.55 14.08 14.96
C GLU A 669 -27.16 14.44 15.50
N ASP A 670 -26.67 13.72 16.49
CA ASP A 670 -25.29 13.88 17.00
C ASP A 670 -24.27 13.39 15.97
N ALA A 671 -24.55 12.33 15.23
CA ALA A 671 -23.73 11.89 14.09
C ALA A 671 -23.59 12.99 13.01
N VAL A 672 -24.67 13.74 12.72
CA VAL A 672 -24.60 14.90 11.79
C VAL A 672 -23.63 15.95 12.30
N LYS A 673 -23.68 16.31 13.59
CA LYS A 673 -22.75 17.29 14.19
C LYS A 673 -21.30 16.83 14.14
N ALA A 674 -21.07 15.54 14.43
CA ALA A 674 -19.75 14.92 14.35
C ALA A 674 -19.22 14.92 12.91
N TRP A 675 -20.07 14.59 11.92
CA TRP A 675 -19.72 14.69 10.51
C TRP A 675 -19.34 16.11 10.08
N GLU A 676 -20.10 17.11 10.49
CA GLU A 676 -19.80 18.52 10.19
C GLU A 676 -18.44 18.95 10.75
N ALA A 677 -18.08 18.47 11.97
CA ALA A 677 -16.76 18.71 12.53
C ALA A 677 -15.66 18.00 11.72
N TYR A 678 -15.90 16.75 11.33
CA TYR A 678 -15.04 15.97 10.47
C TYR A 678 -14.84 16.66 9.11
N ALA A 679 -15.91 17.03 8.44
CA ALA A 679 -15.87 17.71 7.14
C ALA A 679 -15.08 19.01 7.20
N ARG A 680 -15.29 19.84 8.23
CA ARG A 680 -14.48 21.07 8.44
C ARG A 680 -13.00 20.77 8.57
N ALA A 681 -12.61 19.76 9.36
CA ALA A 681 -11.20 19.39 9.52
C ALA A 681 -10.61 18.86 8.21
N ALA A 682 -11.29 17.93 7.53
CA ALA A 682 -10.80 17.34 6.30
C ALA A 682 -10.72 18.35 5.15
N THR A 683 -11.76 19.15 4.93
CA THR A 683 -11.81 20.15 3.86
C THR A 683 -10.91 21.35 4.12
N SER A 684 -10.46 21.59 5.35
CA SER A 684 -9.45 22.62 5.61
C SER A 684 -8.14 22.35 4.85
N GLN A 685 -7.80 21.10 4.64
CA GLN A 685 -6.51 20.70 4.02
C GLN A 685 -6.62 19.91 2.72
N TYR A 686 -7.77 19.30 2.42
CA TYR A 686 -7.90 18.42 1.25
C TYR A 686 -8.98 18.89 0.25
N ARG A 687 -8.73 18.56 -1.03
CA ARG A 687 -9.68 18.68 -2.13
C ARG A 687 -10.47 17.39 -2.26
N PRO A 688 -11.71 17.45 -2.76
CA PRO A 688 -12.45 16.26 -3.15
C PRO A 688 -11.72 15.45 -4.22
N GLN A 689 -12.00 14.14 -4.24
CA GLN A 689 -11.49 13.23 -5.25
C GLN A 689 -12.48 12.12 -5.59
N LEU A 690 -12.31 11.56 -6.78
CA LEU A 690 -12.99 10.35 -7.18
C LEU A 690 -12.15 9.15 -6.77
N LEU A 691 -12.66 8.32 -5.86
CA LEU A 691 -12.08 7.04 -5.52
C LEU A 691 -12.55 5.98 -6.52
N SER A 692 -11.61 5.24 -7.09
CA SER A 692 -11.94 4.11 -7.93
C SER A 692 -12.78 3.09 -7.15
N ARG A 693 -13.86 2.59 -7.77
CA ARG A 693 -14.71 1.51 -7.27
C ARG A 693 -15.57 1.82 -6.03
N THR A 694 -15.50 3.03 -5.51
CA THR A 694 -16.45 3.55 -4.54
C THR A 694 -17.16 4.76 -5.13
N HIS A 695 -16.91 5.96 -4.67
CA HIS A 695 -17.60 7.16 -5.16
C HIS A 695 -16.75 8.42 -4.96
N HIS A 696 -17.31 9.59 -5.23
CA HIS A 696 -16.68 10.84 -4.87
C HIS A 696 -16.52 10.94 -3.36
N LEU A 697 -15.30 11.13 -2.90
CA LEU A 697 -14.98 11.54 -1.54
C LEU A 697 -14.99 13.07 -1.52
N ASP A 698 -16.15 13.62 -1.20
CA ASP A 698 -16.42 15.05 -1.03
C ASP A 698 -17.19 15.22 0.28
N TRP A 699 -16.48 15.63 1.31
CA TRP A 699 -17.02 15.66 2.67
C TRP A 699 -18.18 16.63 2.83
N ASP A 700 -18.16 17.76 2.11
CA ASP A 700 -19.24 18.77 2.17
C ASP A 700 -20.50 18.25 1.45
N ALA A 701 -20.35 17.65 0.28
CA ALA A 701 -21.46 17.02 -0.44
C ALA A 701 -22.05 15.84 0.34
N LEU A 702 -21.21 15.04 1.00
CA LEU A 702 -21.64 13.91 1.83
C LEU A 702 -22.39 14.32 3.11
N ALA A 703 -22.22 15.56 3.59
CA ALA A 703 -22.96 16.07 4.74
C ALA A 703 -24.48 16.03 4.51
N GLU A 704 -24.94 16.27 3.28
CA GLU A 704 -26.36 16.17 2.94
C GLU A 704 -26.86 14.71 2.94
N GLU A 705 -25.98 13.77 2.59
CA GLU A 705 -26.28 12.34 2.65
C GLU A 705 -26.41 11.85 4.10
N VAL A 706 -25.54 12.33 5.00
CA VAL A 706 -25.58 11.98 6.44
C VAL A 706 -26.92 12.41 7.08
N LYS A 707 -27.49 13.56 6.71
CA LYS A 707 -28.79 14.03 7.19
C LYS A 707 -29.94 13.10 6.82
N LYS A 708 -29.80 12.30 5.77
CA LYS A 708 -30.84 11.33 5.37
C LYS A 708 -31.04 10.23 6.43
N ASP A 709 -30.02 9.88 7.19
CA ASP A 709 -30.16 8.90 8.28
C ASP A 709 -31.14 9.34 9.35
N VAL A 710 -31.13 10.63 9.71
CA VAL A 710 -32.12 11.22 10.64
C VAL A 710 -33.52 11.11 10.07
N ALA A 711 -33.69 11.42 8.78
CA ALA A 711 -34.98 11.31 8.11
C ALA A 711 -35.49 9.85 8.06
N ILE A 712 -34.59 8.88 7.85
CA ILE A 712 -34.92 7.45 7.89
C ILE A 712 -35.44 7.06 9.27
N ALA A 713 -34.73 7.45 10.35
CA ALA A 713 -35.18 7.15 11.72
C ALA A 713 -36.52 7.81 12.11
N ARG A 714 -36.71 9.07 11.71
CA ARG A 714 -37.97 9.79 11.97
C ARG A 714 -39.19 9.19 11.25
N ARG A 715 -38.97 8.65 10.04
CA ARG A 715 -40.04 8.03 9.21
C ARG A 715 -40.18 6.53 9.46
N ALA A 716 -39.35 5.95 10.35
CA ALA A 716 -39.41 4.53 10.60
C ALA A 716 -40.81 4.16 11.17
N GLU A 717 -41.46 3.28 10.43
CA GLU A 717 -42.72 2.66 10.81
C GLU A 717 -42.46 1.26 11.34
N ALA A 718 -43.42 0.74 12.07
CA ALA A 718 -43.40 -0.70 12.38
C ALA A 718 -43.39 -1.48 11.08
N LYS A 719 -42.36 -2.32 10.89
CA LYS A 719 -42.46 -3.30 9.81
C LYS A 719 -43.56 -4.28 10.17
N PRO A 720 -44.53 -4.54 9.21
CA PRO A 720 -45.56 -5.53 9.45
C PRO A 720 -45.01 -6.92 9.66
#